data_0fa29c36526f2dab0276f2c6f5c67409
#
_entry.id   0fa29c36526f2dab0276f2c6f5c67409
#
_cell.length_a   1.000
_cell.length_b   1.000
_cell.length_c   1.000
_cell.angle_alpha   90.00
_cell.angle_beta   90.00
_cell.angle_gamma   90.00
#
_symmetry.space_group_name_H-M   'P 1'
#
loop_
_entity.id
_entity.type
_entity.pdbx_description
1 polymer ?
#
loop_
_entity_poly.entity_id
_entity_poly.type
_entity_poly.pdbx_seq_one_letter_code
_entity_poly.pdbx_strand_id
1 'polypeptide(L)'
;ASALKSIEVLRDGAAAQYGSDAIAGVINFLLKDNSEGGSVSVDIGQYYEGDGFQYTVSGNYGFDLGGKGFLSVSGEVSKADATSRSEQYCESWFCLDPSNPDFDPTAGYAASLTPEFIEGVPSASLGDFGVVQPWGQPTSEAFRLFYNSAYTINDNAELYSFGNYSSSKSDGSFFYRYPGNGTIEDLRLEDGSIYSPLEIFPGGFTPRFFGDVTDYSFVGGLRGLFAGFDYDLSARYGHNEIEYTLANTINPSMGPDTPTVFRPGDLINEEAQIQADFSKEFEVGLASPLLFAMGLSYLDESYELVEGDKASYEDGPFAGADPFGFCDSMAPTAAGVAVMAAGSTLDCSDPDDPVYQVVGVGSNGFPGYSPAFSEDYTRDSHSIYADLSADVTEKLFLQGALRYESYSDFDAETVWKIAGRYEINDILALRSSIGTGFRAPTPGQQGTTNVSTRLPNGFPVATGLFPASGPVAQALGATPLEPETSTNYTLGMTSNFENMSLTVDFYQIDLADRVNAISTQDVSSDPASGTAYDNYLALVAAGVTGAESIGGVFYFTNAFDTTTSGVDIVATYTMPWANGQNTSFTGSVNYNKTEFDSDVDALFNDESQFDFLNGTPNWRGVFTVLHQAGPISLLGRANYYGGYENAASSTLADIQEWDGEILFDFEASYEVDDALTLSAGVRNAFDNYPDA
;
A
#
# COMPACT_ATOMS: atom_id res chain seq x y z
N ALA A 1 1.79 -3.94 18.62
CA ALA A 1 0.73 -3.89 19.66
C ALA A 1 1.31 -3.65 21.06
N SER A 2 2.47 -4.22 21.41
CA SER A 2 3.06 -4.15 22.77
C SER A 2 3.34 -2.73 23.28
N ALA A 3 3.57 -1.74 22.39
CA ALA A 3 3.83 -0.35 22.74
C ALA A 3 2.57 0.50 22.98
N LEU A 4 1.39 0.01 22.56
CA LEU A 4 0.15 0.79 22.59
C LEU A 4 -0.59 0.66 23.92
N LYS A 5 -1.04 1.79 24.46
CA LYS A 5 -1.95 1.89 25.61
C LYS A 5 -3.41 1.85 25.15
N SER A 6 -3.74 2.63 24.12
CA SER A 6 -5.07 2.69 23.51
C SER A 6 -5.00 3.23 22.08
N ILE A 7 -6.08 3.03 21.35
CA ILE A 7 -6.31 3.61 20.02
C ILE A 7 -7.60 4.43 20.11
N GLU A 8 -7.54 5.68 19.68
CA GLU A 8 -8.69 6.57 19.61
C GLU A 8 -9.02 6.84 18.14
N VAL A 9 -10.30 6.81 17.80
CA VAL A 9 -10.76 7.05 16.42
C VAL A 9 -11.73 8.22 16.42
N LEU A 10 -11.31 9.30 15.74
CA LEU A 10 -12.15 10.44 15.42
C LEU A 10 -12.75 10.21 14.03
N ARG A 11 -14.08 10.13 13.93
CA ARG A 11 -14.82 9.74 12.71
C ARG A 11 -15.39 10.92 11.94
N ASP A 12 -14.81 12.08 12.06
CA ASP A 12 -15.19 13.28 11.31
C ASP A 12 -13.94 13.99 10.80
N GLY A 13 -14.06 14.73 9.70
CA GLY A 13 -12.96 15.53 9.16
C GLY A 13 -12.36 16.44 10.23
N ALA A 14 -11.03 16.44 10.34
CA ALA A 14 -10.31 17.16 11.39
C ALA A 14 -9.07 17.90 10.87
N ALA A 15 -9.01 18.20 9.58
CA ALA A 15 -7.90 18.88 8.96
C ALA A 15 -7.59 20.25 9.59
N ALA A 16 -8.61 20.94 10.13
CA ALA A 16 -8.42 22.20 10.84
C ALA A 16 -7.58 22.08 12.13
N GLN A 17 -7.54 20.89 12.75
CA GLN A 17 -6.75 20.61 13.95
C GLN A 17 -5.46 19.83 13.65
N TYR A 18 -5.54 18.83 12.77
CA TYR A 18 -4.46 17.87 12.51
C TYR A 18 -3.67 18.13 11.22
N GLY A 19 -4.17 19.00 10.32
CA GLY A 19 -3.52 19.37 9.06
C GLY A 19 -3.94 18.51 7.88
N SER A 20 -3.14 18.49 6.84
CA SER A 20 -3.30 17.65 5.65
C SER A 20 -3.58 16.20 6.03
N ASP A 21 -4.28 15.47 5.18
CA ASP A 21 -4.66 14.05 5.31
C ASP A 21 -5.80 13.73 6.30
N ALA A 22 -6.16 14.63 7.21
CA ALA A 22 -7.28 14.44 8.13
C ALA A 22 -8.64 14.72 7.47
N ILE A 23 -8.87 14.21 6.26
CA ILE A 23 -10.05 14.43 5.42
C ILE A 23 -11.30 13.80 6.04
N ALA A 24 -11.26 12.49 6.30
CA ALA A 24 -12.43 11.71 6.73
C ALA A 24 -12.39 11.36 8.23
N GLY A 25 -11.23 11.46 8.87
CA GLY A 25 -11.06 11.14 10.28
C GLY A 25 -9.61 11.05 10.69
N VAL A 26 -9.39 10.74 11.97
CA VAL A 26 -8.05 10.59 12.57
C VAL A 26 -8.01 9.35 13.45
N ILE A 27 -6.94 8.59 13.35
CA ILE A 27 -6.63 7.50 14.26
C ILE A 27 -5.44 7.93 15.13
N ASN A 28 -5.67 8.06 16.43
CA ASN A 28 -4.65 8.46 17.39
C ASN A 28 -4.16 7.23 18.19
N PHE A 29 -2.86 6.99 18.16
CA PHE A 29 -2.22 5.90 18.88
C PHE A 29 -1.57 6.44 20.16
N LEU A 30 -2.09 6.06 21.32
CA LEU A 30 -1.50 6.42 22.60
C LEU A 30 -0.49 5.34 23.00
N LEU A 31 0.73 5.79 23.33
CA LEU A 31 1.81 4.90 23.77
C LEU A 31 1.70 4.58 25.26
N LYS A 32 2.20 3.41 25.66
CA LYS A 32 2.36 3.05 27.07
C LYS A 32 3.30 4.01 27.78
N ASP A 33 2.95 4.38 29.01
CA ASP A 33 3.61 5.36 29.88
C ASP A 33 3.95 4.77 31.27
N ASN A 34 4.05 3.44 31.36
CA ASN A 34 4.36 2.77 32.60
C ASN A 34 5.80 3.05 33.07
N SER A 35 5.95 3.36 34.36
CA SER A 35 7.22 3.59 35.02
C SER A 35 7.78 2.35 35.73
N GLU A 36 6.99 1.28 35.82
CA GLU A 36 7.38 0.01 36.46
C GLU A 36 6.58 -1.15 35.86
N GLY A 37 7.09 -2.34 36.07
CA GLY A 37 6.45 -3.56 35.57
C GLY A 37 6.58 -3.74 34.10
N GLY A 38 6.08 -4.84 33.59
CA GLY A 38 6.11 -5.15 32.16
C GLY A 38 5.31 -6.39 31.82
N SER A 39 5.23 -6.68 30.54
CA SER A 39 4.56 -7.85 29.98
C SER A 39 5.36 -8.45 28.84
N VAL A 40 5.23 -9.76 28.65
CA VAL A 40 5.75 -10.48 27.47
C VAL A 40 4.60 -11.31 26.92
N SER A 41 4.43 -11.30 25.60
CA SER A 41 3.50 -12.16 24.87
C SER A 41 4.26 -13.01 23.86
N VAL A 42 3.82 -14.25 23.72
CA VAL A 42 4.28 -15.17 22.67
C VAL A 42 3.03 -15.67 21.97
N ASP A 43 2.90 -15.32 20.70
CA ASP A 43 1.78 -15.72 19.85
C ASP A 43 2.31 -16.67 18.77
N ILE A 44 1.63 -17.79 18.55
CA ILE A 44 1.99 -18.82 17.57
C ILE A 44 0.72 -19.18 16.80
N GLY A 45 0.81 -19.28 15.49
CA GLY A 45 -0.31 -19.64 14.63
C GLY A 45 0.10 -20.40 13.38
N GLN A 46 -0.87 -21.06 12.75
CA GLN A 46 -0.71 -21.75 11.48
C GLN A 46 -2.07 -21.86 10.78
N TYR A 47 -2.08 -21.88 9.45
CA TYR A 47 -3.29 -22.08 8.67
C TYR A 47 -3.73 -23.56 8.65
N TYR A 48 -5.00 -23.83 8.31
CA TYR A 48 -5.57 -25.17 8.27
C TYR A 48 -4.87 -26.12 7.28
N GLU A 49 -4.37 -25.58 6.18
CA GLU A 49 -3.63 -26.31 5.15
C GLU A 49 -2.24 -26.79 5.62
N GLY A 50 -1.80 -26.31 6.79
CA GLY A 50 -0.52 -26.69 7.40
C GLY A 50 0.66 -25.88 6.93
N ASP A 51 0.42 -24.82 6.14
CA ASP A 51 1.39 -23.79 5.74
C ASP A 51 1.26 -22.52 6.60
N GLY A 52 2.02 -21.47 6.26
CA GLY A 52 1.94 -20.15 6.89
C GLY A 52 2.18 -20.17 8.40
N PHE A 53 3.08 -21.02 8.89
CA PHE A 53 3.45 -20.99 10.31
C PHE A 53 3.98 -19.61 10.68
N GLN A 54 3.46 -19.06 11.77
CA GLN A 54 3.83 -17.73 12.23
C GLN A 54 4.04 -17.69 13.74
N TYR A 55 4.95 -16.82 14.15
CA TYR A 55 5.11 -16.50 15.55
C TYR A 55 5.42 -15.02 15.75
N THR A 56 4.99 -14.48 16.88
CA THR A 56 5.33 -13.14 17.36
C THR A 56 5.72 -13.23 18.83
N VAL A 57 6.90 -12.72 19.14
CA VAL A 57 7.35 -12.51 20.52
C VAL A 57 7.41 -11.01 20.75
N SER A 58 6.63 -10.51 21.68
CA SER A 58 6.57 -9.08 21.99
C SER A 58 6.62 -8.83 23.49
N GLY A 59 7.10 -7.67 23.88
CA GLY A 59 7.16 -7.28 25.28
C GLY A 59 7.24 -5.79 25.49
N ASN A 60 6.89 -5.39 26.71
CA ASN A 60 7.02 -4.01 27.18
C ASN A 60 7.55 -4.04 28.61
N TYR A 61 8.38 -3.07 28.96
CA TYR A 61 8.85 -2.85 30.32
C TYR A 61 9.02 -1.36 30.64
N GLY A 62 8.56 -0.95 31.84
CA GLY A 62 8.66 0.40 32.37
C GLY A 62 9.78 0.57 33.38
N PHE A 63 10.47 1.71 33.30
CA PHE A 63 11.53 2.12 34.22
C PHE A 63 11.17 3.44 34.89
N ASP A 64 11.28 3.50 36.22
CA ASP A 64 11.14 4.76 36.95
C ASP A 64 12.42 5.62 36.82
N LEU A 65 12.26 6.88 36.50
CA LEU A 65 13.35 7.85 36.40
C LEU A 65 13.48 8.66 37.69
N GLY A 66 13.58 7.96 38.82
CA GLY A 66 13.81 8.56 40.16
C GLY A 66 12.59 9.30 40.69
N GLY A 67 11.39 8.84 40.41
CA GLY A 67 10.12 9.43 40.82
C GLY A 67 9.76 10.73 40.11
N LYS A 68 10.52 11.07 39.05
CA LYS A 68 10.30 12.29 38.25
C LYS A 68 9.86 12.04 36.81
N GLY A 69 9.74 10.77 36.43
CA GLY A 69 9.37 10.42 35.08
C GLY A 69 9.43 8.93 34.83
N PHE A 70 9.24 8.56 33.58
CA PHE A 70 9.23 7.17 33.13
C PHE A 70 10.02 7.01 31.83
N LEU A 71 10.48 5.77 31.62
CA LEU A 71 10.91 5.26 30.31
C LEU A 71 10.19 3.91 30.09
N SER A 72 9.30 3.87 29.11
CA SER A 72 8.62 2.64 28.69
C SER A 72 9.24 2.16 27.36
N VAL A 73 9.74 0.92 27.36
CA VAL A 73 10.38 0.32 26.17
C VAL A 73 9.57 -0.91 25.75
N SER A 74 9.30 -1.01 24.46
CA SER A 74 8.59 -2.13 23.85
C SER A 74 9.37 -2.71 22.70
N GLY A 75 9.42 -4.04 22.59
CA GLY A 75 10.09 -4.75 21.51
C GLY A 75 9.19 -5.83 20.93
N GLU A 76 9.41 -6.16 19.66
CA GLU A 76 8.68 -7.21 18.95
C GLU A 76 9.59 -7.86 17.92
N VAL A 77 9.54 -9.18 17.85
CA VAL A 77 10.11 -9.99 16.76
C VAL A 77 9.00 -10.85 16.22
N SER A 78 8.81 -10.82 14.91
CA SER A 78 7.79 -11.64 14.24
C SER A 78 8.36 -12.31 12.99
N LYS A 79 7.83 -13.50 12.70
CA LYS A 79 8.08 -14.23 11.47
C LYS A 79 6.78 -14.89 11.03
N ALA A 80 6.51 -14.86 9.72
CA ALA A 80 5.46 -15.63 9.09
C ALA A 80 6.04 -16.32 7.85
N ASP A 81 5.80 -17.61 7.72
CA ASP A 81 6.13 -18.36 6.50
C ASP A 81 5.07 -18.06 5.43
N ALA A 82 5.44 -18.23 4.17
CA ALA A 82 4.55 -18.02 3.04
C ALA A 82 3.38 -19.02 3.04
N THR A 83 2.29 -18.64 2.38
CA THR A 83 1.18 -19.54 2.02
C THR A 83 1.00 -19.58 0.51
N SER A 84 0.37 -20.62 0.00
CA SER A 84 -0.10 -20.65 -1.38
C SER A 84 -1.47 -21.29 -1.45
N ARG A 85 -2.36 -20.68 -2.24
CA ARG A 85 -3.70 -21.20 -2.57
C ARG A 85 -3.83 -21.44 -4.08
N SER A 86 -2.67 -21.40 -4.77
CA SER A 86 -2.61 -21.66 -6.20
C SER A 86 -2.67 -23.15 -6.51
N GLU A 87 -3.39 -23.50 -7.53
CA GLU A 87 -3.24 -24.78 -8.19
C GLU A 87 -2.10 -24.74 -9.21
N GLN A 88 -1.49 -25.90 -9.49
CA GLN A 88 -0.48 -25.99 -10.52
C GLN A 88 -1.09 -25.68 -11.89
N TYR A 89 -0.54 -24.66 -12.54
CA TYR A 89 -0.96 -24.28 -13.88
C TYR A 89 -0.76 -25.44 -14.86
N CYS A 90 -1.78 -25.82 -15.57
CA CYS A 90 -1.81 -26.99 -16.45
C CYS A 90 -2.55 -26.71 -17.76
N GLU A 91 -2.24 -25.59 -18.38
CA GLU A 91 -2.85 -25.23 -19.65
C GLU A 91 -2.02 -25.68 -20.86
N SER A 92 -2.44 -25.29 -22.05
CA SER A 92 -1.94 -25.76 -23.34
C SER A 92 -0.43 -25.65 -23.56
N TRP A 93 0.26 -24.83 -22.78
CA TRP A 93 1.68 -24.57 -22.96
C TRP A 93 2.57 -25.21 -21.89
N PHE A 94 2.10 -25.53 -20.69
CA PHE A 94 2.91 -26.17 -19.66
C PHE A 94 2.10 -26.80 -18.51
N CYS A 95 2.08 -28.11 -18.43
CA CYS A 95 1.48 -28.86 -17.33
C CYS A 95 2.53 -29.81 -16.72
N LEU A 96 2.84 -29.59 -15.44
CA LEU A 96 3.84 -30.37 -14.71
C LEU A 96 3.27 -31.61 -14.02
N ASP A 97 1.95 -31.71 -13.84
CA ASP A 97 1.29 -32.80 -13.14
C ASP A 97 0.69 -33.81 -14.11
N PRO A 98 1.31 -34.98 -14.30
CA PRO A 98 0.75 -36.03 -15.15
C PRO A 98 -0.59 -36.60 -14.65
N SER A 99 -0.98 -36.31 -13.41
CA SER A 99 -2.27 -36.74 -12.86
C SER A 99 -3.41 -35.77 -13.14
N ASN A 100 -3.07 -34.53 -13.57
CA ASN A 100 -4.07 -33.53 -13.94
C ASN A 100 -4.82 -33.98 -15.21
N PRO A 101 -6.17 -33.87 -15.25
CA PRO A 101 -6.95 -34.27 -16.44
C PRO A 101 -6.62 -33.47 -17.70
N ASP A 102 -6.05 -32.27 -17.56
CA ASP A 102 -5.65 -31.41 -18.68
C ASP A 102 -4.21 -31.67 -19.16
N PHE A 103 -3.49 -32.62 -18.53
CA PHE A 103 -2.16 -33.01 -18.95
C PHE A 103 -2.18 -33.66 -20.33
N ASP A 104 -1.57 -33.00 -21.31
CA ASP A 104 -1.39 -33.56 -22.66
C ASP A 104 0.04 -34.10 -22.83
N PRO A 105 0.22 -35.43 -22.82
CA PRO A 105 1.53 -36.05 -23.03
C PRO A 105 2.10 -35.82 -24.44
N THR A 106 1.30 -35.24 -25.35
CA THR A 106 1.70 -34.92 -26.72
C THR A 106 2.06 -33.46 -26.94
N ALA A 107 1.77 -32.60 -25.96
CA ALA A 107 2.18 -31.20 -26.00
C ALA A 107 3.70 -31.07 -26.11
N GLY A 108 4.18 -30.04 -26.76
CA GLY A 108 5.61 -29.85 -27.08
C GLY A 108 6.57 -30.00 -25.90
N TYR A 109 6.12 -29.72 -24.68
CA TYR A 109 6.89 -29.85 -23.44
C TYR A 109 6.76 -31.21 -22.76
N ALA A 110 5.73 -31.99 -23.07
CA ALA A 110 5.46 -33.26 -22.39
C ALA A 110 6.62 -34.26 -22.53
N ALA A 111 7.33 -34.24 -23.64
CA ALA A 111 8.50 -35.07 -23.86
C ALA A 111 9.68 -34.68 -22.95
N SER A 112 9.71 -33.46 -22.43
CA SER A 112 10.75 -32.92 -21.54
C SER A 112 10.40 -33.07 -20.06
N LEU A 113 9.16 -33.40 -19.73
CA LEU A 113 8.69 -33.55 -18.35
C LEU A 113 9.08 -34.90 -17.75
N THR A 114 10.39 -35.15 -17.68
CA THR A 114 10.93 -36.28 -16.92
C THR A 114 11.05 -35.92 -15.44
N PRO A 115 11.06 -36.90 -14.51
CA PRO A 115 11.34 -36.59 -13.10
C PRO A 115 12.64 -35.84 -12.91
N GLU A 116 13.68 -36.16 -13.69
CA GLU A 116 14.98 -35.48 -13.64
C GLU A 116 14.87 -34.01 -14.12
N PHE A 117 14.05 -33.74 -15.13
CA PHE A 117 13.78 -32.37 -15.58
C PHE A 117 13.06 -31.58 -14.49
N ILE A 118 12.01 -32.12 -13.92
CA ILE A 118 11.23 -31.47 -12.85
C ILE A 118 12.12 -31.20 -11.60
N GLU A 119 12.95 -32.17 -11.20
CA GLU A 119 13.92 -31.99 -10.11
C GLU A 119 15.01 -30.98 -10.46
N GLY A 120 15.38 -30.86 -11.73
CA GLY A 120 16.41 -29.95 -12.23
C GLY A 120 15.93 -28.52 -12.48
N VAL A 121 14.65 -28.20 -12.25
CA VAL A 121 14.03 -26.90 -12.52
C VAL A 121 13.66 -26.14 -11.22
N PRO A 122 14.61 -25.90 -10.30
CA PRO A 122 14.33 -25.07 -9.10
C PRO A 122 13.93 -23.65 -9.51
N SER A 123 14.32 -23.21 -10.70
CA SER A 123 14.00 -21.91 -11.27
C SER A 123 12.55 -21.75 -11.71
N ALA A 124 11.85 -22.83 -12.09
CA ALA A 124 10.41 -22.78 -12.35
C ALA A 124 9.59 -22.74 -11.07
N SER A 125 10.26 -22.55 -9.93
CA SER A 125 9.64 -22.29 -8.62
C SER A 125 8.62 -23.34 -8.22
N LEU A 126 8.93 -24.61 -8.46
CA LEU A 126 8.17 -25.66 -7.79
C LEU A 126 8.29 -25.56 -6.26
N GLY A 127 9.32 -24.86 -5.76
CA GLY A 127 9.52 -24.43 -4.40
C GLY A 127 8.86 -25.32 -3.32
N ASP A 128 8.63 -24.76 -2.17
CA ASP A 128 7.98 -25.47 -1.06
C ASP A 128 6.49 -25.81 -1.33
N PHE A 129 5.87 -25.17 -2.32
CA PHE A 129 4.44 -25.38 -2.66
C PHE A 129 4.20 -26.32 -3.83
N GLY A 130 5.23 -26.72 -4.58
CA GLY A 130 5.09 -27.60 -5.74
C GLY A 130 4.32 -26.97 -6.92
N VAL A 131 4.24 -25.64 -7.00
CA VAL A 131 3.60 -24.86 -8.07
C VAL A 131 4.56 -23.85 -8.66
N VAL A 132 4.45 -23.57 -9.96
CA VAL A 132 5.34 -22.59 -10.64
C VAL A 132 4.99 -21.15 -10.31
N GLN A 133 3.76 -20.88 -9.87
CA GLN A 133 3.27 -19.54 -9.56
C GLN A 133 2.50 -19.54 -8.24
N PRO A 134 3.20 -19.45 -7.10
CA PRO A 134 2.56 -19.42 -5.79
C PRO A 134 1.89 -18.05 -5.55
N TRP A 135 0.59 -18.06 -5.30
CA TRP A 135 -0.17 -16.91 -4.86
C TRP A 135 -0.68 -17.11 -3.44
N GLY A 136 -0.36 -16.19 -2.55
CA GLY A 136 -0.74 -16.23 -1.15
C GLY A 136 0.00 -15.17 -0.34
N GLN A 137 0.03 -15.37 0.96
CA GLN A 137 0.79 -14.50 1.86
C GLN A 137 2.29 -14.71 1.61
N PRO A 138 3.09 -13.64 1.46
CA PRO A 138 4.54 -13.74 1.35
C PRO A 138 5.18 -14.17 2.67
N THR A 139 6.41 -14.70 2.62
CA THR A 139 7.26 -14.80 3.81
C THR A 139 7.53 -13.41 4.35
N SER A 140 7.45 -13.23 5.66
CA SER A 140 7.79 -11.96 6.31
C SER A 140 8.55 -12.18 7.61
N GLU A 141 9.55 -11.34 7.83
CA GLU A 141 10.30 -11.26 9.09
C GLU A 141 10.35 -9.80 9.52
N ALA A 142 10.17 -9.51 10.82
CA ALA A 142 10.25 -8.16 11.32
C ALA A 142 10.82 -8.09 12.74
N PHE A 143 11.61 -7.04 12.96
CA PHE A 143 12.03 -6.57 14.26
C PHE A 143 11.52 -5.16 14.48
N ARG A 144 10.91 -4.88 15.63
CA ARG A 144 10.38 -3.56 15.98
C ARG A 144 10.77 -3.18 17.39
N LEU A 145 11.17 -1.94 17.57
CA LEU A 145 11.50 -1.36 18.87
C LEU A 145 10.75 -0.03 19.00
N PHE A 146 10.13 0.21 20.15
CA PHE A 146 9.51 1.47 20.53
C PHE A 146 9.99 1.90 21.91
N TYR A 147 10.11 3.22 22.09
CA TYR A 147 10.25 3.78 23.42
C TYR A 147 9.34 4.99 23.58
N ASN A 148 8.92 5.25 24.82
CA ASN A 148 8.21 6.46 25.24
C ASN A 148 8.76 6.87 26.61
N SER A 149 9.11 8.14 26.77
CA SER A 149 9.65 8.66 28.01
C SER A 149 9.21 10.08 28.31
N ALA A 150 9.09 10.41 29.58
CA ALA A 150 8.91 11.77 30.04
C ALA A 150 9.68 11.98 31.35
N TYR A 151 10.18 13.19 31.56
CA TYR A 151 10.93 13.60 32.74
C TYR A 151 10.53 14.99 33.19
N THR A 152 9.94 15.10 34.38
CA THR A 152 9.57 16.36 35.02
C THR A 152 10.79 17.13 35.50
N ILE A 153 11.13 18.22 34.85
CA ILE A 153 12.24 19.09 35.25
C ILE A 153 11.85 19.90 36.49
N ASN A 154 10.64 20.51 36.45
CA ASN A 154 10.02 21.25 37.53
C ASN A 154 8.50 21.35 37.28
N ASP A 155 7.75 22.02 38.17
CA ASP A 155 6.29 22.11 38.11
C ASP A 155 5.74 22.76 36.81
N ASN A 156 6.58 23.42 36.03
CA ASN A 156 6.20 24.15 34.82
C ASN A 156 6.89 23.62 33.54
N ALA A 157 7.66 22.54 33.65
CA ALA A 157 8.42 22.00 32.51
C ALA A 157 8.63 20.51 32.60
N GLU A 158 8.23 19.78 31.58
CA GLU A 158 8.44 18.36 31.37
C GLU A 158 9.11 18.14 30.01
N LEU A 159 10.24 17.44 30.01
CA LEU A 159 10.89 16.96 28.80
C LEU A 159 10.28 15.60 28.44
N TYR A 160 9.92 15.38 27.18
CA TYR A 160 9.45 14.09 26.70
C TYR A 160 10.14 13.69 25.39
N SER A 161 10.15 12.39 25.15
CA SER A 161 10.66 11.83 23.89
C SER A 161 10.03 10.48 23.63
N PHE A 162 9.73 10.20 22.38
CA PHE A 162 9.33 8.88 21.93
C PHE A 162 9.85 8.63 20.51
N GLY A 163 9.89 7.34 20.14
CA GLY A 163 10.36 6.96 18.81
C GLY A 163 10.26 5.47 18.58
N ASN A 164 10.50 5.10 17.33
CA ASN A 164 10.51 3.72 16.87
C ASN A 164 11.72 3.41 16.01
N TYR A 165 12.03 2.14 15.93
CA TYR A 165 12.88 1.55 14.89
C TYR A 165 12.22 0.23 14.45
N SER A 166 12.10 0.04 13.14
CA SER A 166 11.59 -1.18 12.53
C SER A 166 12.49 -1.61 11.39
N SER A 167 12.76 -2.90 11.31
CA SER A 167 13.37 -3.52 10.14
C SER A 167 12.51 -4.74 9.78
N SER A 168 12.10 -4.82 8.52
CA SER A 168 11.29 -5.93 8.03
C SER A 168 11.71 -6.36 6.64
N LYS A 169 11.54 -7.66 6.36
CA LYS A 169 11.79 -8.28 5.08
C LYS A 169 10.55 -9.03 4.64
N SER A 170 10.22 -8.92 3.36
CA SER A 170 9.18 -9.73 2.74
C SER A 170 9.55 -10.07 1.31
N ASP A 171 8.98 -11.15 0.79
CA ASP A 171 9.16 -11.56 -0.60
C ASP A 171 7.82 -11.90 -1.25
N GLY A 172 7.77 -11.73 -2.58
CA GLY A 172 6.63 -12.11 -3.40
C GLY A 172 7.11 -12.67 -4.74
N SER A 173 6.17 -13.17 -5.52
CA SER A 173 6.45 -13.71 -6.85
C SER A 173 5.67 -12.94 -7.90
N PHE A 174 6.27 -12.75 -9.08
CA PHE A 174 5.59 -12.29 -10.27
C PHE A 174 4.93 -13.46 -11.01
N PHE A 175 4.31 -13.17 -12.16
CA PHE A 175 3.80 -14.20 -13.06
C PHE A 175 4.92 -15.10 -13.58
N TYR A 176 4.58 -16.37 -13.81
CA TYR A 176 5.50 -17.35 -14.40
C TYR A 176 5.79 -17.04 -15.86
N ARG A 177 7.08 -17.10 -16.22
CA ARG A 177 7.58 -17.00 -17.58
C ARG A 177 7.81 -18.41 -18.11
N TYR A 178 6.81 -18.94 -18.81
CA TYR A 178 6.83 -20.29 -19.37
C TYR A 178 7.69 -20.35 -20.65
N PRO A 179 8.24 -21.53 -21.01
CA PRO A 179 8.88 -21.74 -22.30
C PRO A 179 7.94 -21.35 -23.45
N GLY A 180 8.36 -20.44 -24.33
CA GLY A 180 7.50 -19.83 -25.35
C GLY A 180 6.77 -18.56 -24.94
N ASN A 181 6.97 -18.07 -23.71
CA ASN A 181 6.63 -16.70 -23.34
C ASN A 181 7.58 -15.73 -24.07
N GLY A 182 7.09 -14.59 -24.54
CA GLY A 182 7.89 -13.61 -25.29
C GLY A 182 9.09 -12.98 -24.55
N THR A 183 9.34 -13.39 -23.30
CA THR A 183 10.59 -13.12 -22.57
C THR A 183 11.64 -14.19 -22.83
N ILE A 184 11.22 -15.39 -23.24
CA ILE A 184 12.05 -16.57 -23.48
C ILE A 184 12.08 -16.82 -24.98
N GLU A 185 12.94 -16.10 -25.66
CA GLU A 185 13.11 -16.16 -27.12
C GLU A 185 14.53 -16.63 -27.50
N ASP A 186 14.64 -17.38 -28.58
CA ASP A 186 15.91 -17.75 -29.15
C ASP A 186 16.58 -16.52 -29.78
N LEU A 187 17.87 -16.32 -29.51
CA LEU A 187 18.65 -15.18 -29.96
C LEU A 187 19.83 -15.64 -30.78
N ARG A 188 20.17 -14.93 -31.86
CA ARG A 188 21.37 -15.26 -32.67
C ARG A 188 22.58 -14.49 -32.14
N LEU A 189 23.61 -15.24 -31.70
CA LEU A 189 24.83 -14.69 -31.14
C LEU A 189 25.81 -14.20 -32.21
N GLU A 190 26.87 -13.49 -31.79
CA GLU A 190 27.92 -12.92 -32.65
C GLU A 190 28.66 -13.98 -33.49
N ASP A 191 28.75 -15.20 -32.99
CA ASP A 191 29.39 -16.33 -33.74
C ASP A 191 28.41 -17.05 -34.68
N GLY A 192 27.15 -16.59 -34.75
CA GLY A 192 26.08 -17.15 -35.54
C GLY A 192 25.37 -18.37 -34.92
N SER A 193 25.74 -18.77 -33.71
CA SER A 193 25.00 -19.78 -32.94
C SER A 193 23.68 -19.22 -32.39
N ILE A 194 22.80 -20.09 -31.88
CA ILE A 194 21.57 -19.74 -31.23
C ILE A 194 21.74 -19.94 -29.73
N TYR A 195 21.29 -19.00 -28.95
CA TYR A 195 21.15 -19.03 -27.49
C TYR A 195 19.68 -18.95 -27.11
N SER A 196 19.28 -19.73 -26.12
CA SER A 196 17.97 -19.62 -25.48
C SER A 196 18.12 -19.36 -23.99
N PRO A 197 17.29 -18.48 -23.37
CA PRO A 197 17.23 -18.33 -21.91
C PRO A 197 16.92 -19.65 -21.18
N LEU A 198 16.38 -20.66 -21.87
CA LEU A 198 16.18 -22.01 -21.33
C LEU A 198 17.52 -22.73 -21.02
N GLU A 199 18.66 -22.23 -21.49
CA GLU A 199 19.97 -22.71 -21.05
C GLU A 199 20.28 -22.34 -19.60
N ILE A 200 19.73 -21.19 -19.12
CA ILE A 200 19.83 -20.75 -17.73
C ILE A 200 18.66 -21.33 -16.92
N PHE A 201 17.46 -21.26 -17.46
CA PHE A 201 16.21 -21.65 -16.84
C PHE A 201 15.44 -22.68 -17.67
N PRO A 202 15.80 -23.97 -17.60
CA PRO A 202 15.27 -25.01 -18.50
C PRO A 202 13.76 -25.16 -18.52
N GLY A 203 13.09 -24.81 -17.42
CA GLY A 203 11.62 -24.86 -17.32
C GLY A 203 10.95 -23.49 -17.35
N GLY A 204 11.66 -22.44 -17.79
CA GLY A 204 11.19 -21.08 -17.56
C GLY A 204 11.48 -20.60 -16.14
N PHE A 205 10.93 -19.48 -15.74
CA PHE A 205 11.21 -18.90 -14.42
C PHE A 205 10.05 -18.03 -13.90
N THR A 206 9.98 -17.94 -12.58
CA THR A 206 9.10 -17.00 -11.88
C THR A 206 9.96 -15.97 -11.16
N PRO A 207 9.98 -14.72 -11.58
CA PRO A 207 10.75 -13.69 -10.90
C PRO A 207 10.30 -13.54 -9.44
N ARG A 208 11.26 -13.44 -8.52
CA ARG A 208 11.01 -13.22 -7.09
C ARG A 208 11.46 -11.83 -6.69
N PHE A 209 10.60 -11.13 -5.98
CA PHE A 209 10.78 -9.75 -5.58
C PHE A 209 10.84 -9.63 -4.06
N PHE A 210 11.91 -9.06 -3.55
CA PHE A 210 12.15 -8.89 -2.12
C PHE A 210 12.19 -7.42 -1.79
N GLY A 211 11.57 -7.04 -0.66
CA GLY A 211 11.65 -5.73 -0.06
C GLY A 211 12.24 -5.81 1.33
N ASP A 212 13.35 -5.12 1.55
CA ASP A 212 13.94 -4.86 2.86
C ASP A 212 13.55 -3.46 3.29
N VAL A 213 12.70 -3.33 4.33
CA VAL A 213 12.19 -2.04 4.81
C VAL A 213 12.87 -1.68 6.10
N THR A 214 13.45 -0.49 6.15
CA THR A 214 13.96 0.16 7.37
C THR A 214 13.14 1.41 7.66
N ASP A 215 12.56 1.50 8.86
CA ASP A 215 11.76 2.63 9.30
C ASP A 215 12.21 3.06 10.70
N TYR A 216 12.45 4.35 10.89
CA TYR A 216 12.67 4.89 12.22
C TYR A 216 12.16 6.31 12.35
N SER A 217 11.69 6.64 13.54
CA SER A 217 11.30 7.99 13.88
C SER A 217 11.72 8.37 15.30
N PHE A 218 11.90 9.66 15.48
CA PHE A 218 12.25 10.26 16.74
C PHE A 218 11.48 11.56 16.97
N VAL A 219 10.88 11.71 18.14
CA VAL A 219 10.24 12.93 18.60
C VAL A 219 10.86 13.33 19.93
N GLY A 220 11.19 14.61 20.07
CA GLY A 220 11.59 15.18 21.34
C GLY A 220 10.89 16.51 21.57
N GLY A 221 10.44 16.75 22.80
CA GLY A 221 9.68 17.96 23.10
C GLY A 221 9.79 18.40 24.55
N LEU A 222 9.39 19.64 24.76
CA LEU A 222 9.28 20.29 26.05
C LEU A 222 7.88 20.85 26.20
N ARG A 223 7.13 20.40 27.23
CA ARG A 223 5.79 20.88 27.52
C ARG A 223 5.66 21.37 28.95
N GLY A 224 4.68 22.22 29.20
CA GLY A 224 4.44 22.76 30.53
C GLY A 224 3.59 24.00 30.56
N LEU A 225 3.78 24.83 31.60
CA LEU A 225 2.99 26.06 31.82
C LEU A 225 3.89 27.29 31.78
N PHE A 226 3.59 28.25 30.90
CA PHE A 226 4.27 29.53 30.82
C PHE A 226 3.28 30.71 30.69
N ALA A 227 3.37 31.70 31.59
CA ALA A 227 2.48 32.86 31.60
C ALA A 227 0.97 32.54 31.59
N GLY A 228 0.60 31.40 32.14
CA GLY A 228 -0.78 30.91 32.16
C GLY A 228 -1.27 30.31 30.85
N PHE A 229 -0.35 30.03 29.92
CA PHE A 229 -0.58 29.18 28.77
C PHE A 229 0.09 27.81 28.99
N ASP A 230 -0.63 26.75 28.71
CA ASP A 230 -0.03 25.46 28.44
C ASP A 230 0.71 25.55 27.12
N TYR A 231 1.94 25.00 27.06
CA TYR A 231 2.73 24.98 25.85
C TYR A 231 3.30 23.58 25.58
N ASP A 232 3.46 23.25 24.29
CA ASP A 232 4.18 22.10 23.80
C ASP A 232 5.08 22.54 22.63
N LEU A 233 6.38 22.32 22.76
CA LEU A 233 7.38 22.61 21.73
C LEU A 233 8.05 21.30 21.36
N SER A 234 7.95 20.88 20.12
CA SER A 234 8.48 19.60 19.67
C SER A 234 9.25 19.69 18.36
N ALA A 235 10.12 18.71 18.17
CA ALA A 235 10.78 18.42 16.92
C ALA A 235 10.64 16.93 16.61
N ARG A 236 10.39 16.61 15.35
CA ARG A 236 10.22 15.25 14.82
C ARG A 236 11.16 15.04 13.64
N TYR A 237 11.72 13.84 13.53
CA TYR A 237 12.36 13.33 12.33
C TYR A 237 11.89 11.91 12.09
N GLY A 238 11.61 11.59 10.84
CA GLY A 238 11.22 10.25 10.36
C GLY A 238 11.98 9.89 9.09
N HIS A 239 12.32 8.61 8.96
CA HIS A 239 12.97 8.02 7.81
C HIS A 239 12.35 6.67 7.49
N ASN A 240 12.04 6.44 6.23
CA ASN A 240 11.59 5.16 5.70
C ASN A 240 12.36 4.85 4.42
N GLU A 241 12.95 3.67 4.34
CA GLU A 241 13.72 3.19 3.21
C GLU A 241 13.23 1.80 2.80
N ILE A 242 13.05 1.57 1.51
CA ILE A 242 12.74 0.27 0.93
C ILE A 242 13.85 -0.07 -0.07
N GLU A 243 14.64 -1.09 0.26
CA GLU A 243 15.65 -1.65 -0.63
C GLU A 243 15.08 -2.83 -1.41
N TYR A 244 15.06 -2.75 -2.73
CA TYR A 244 14.54 -3.82 -3.58
C TYR A 244 15.63 -4.80 -4.04
N THR A 245 15.27 -6.08 -4.07
CA THR A 245 16.05 -7.13 -4.74
C THR A 245 15.12 -7.95 -5.63
N LEU A 246 15.52 -8.17 -6.87
CA LEU A 246 14.81 -9.01 -7.81
C LEU A 246 15.71 -10.20 -8.15
N ALA A 247 15.21 -11.41 -7.97
CA ALA A 247 15.96 -12.64 -8.20
C ALA A 247 15.18 -13.62 -9.09
N ASN A 248 15.87 -14.68 -9.56
CA ASN A 248 15.28 -15.70 -10.40
C ASN A 248 14.67 -15.12 -11.69
N THR A 249 15.39 -14.22 -12.34
CA THR A 249 14.98 -13.51 -13.55
C THR A 249 16.18 -13.16 -14.43
N ILE A 250 15.93 -12.51 -15.56
CA ILE A 250 16.94 -12.07 -16.53
C ILE A 250 16.65 -10.64 -17.01
N ASN A 251 17.65 -9.98 -17.58
CA ASN A 251 17.48 -8.93 -18.56
C ASN A 251 17.58 -9.56 -19.96
N PRO A 252 16.47 -9.80 -20.67
CA PRO A 252 16.47 -10.54 -21.92
C PRO A 252 17.38 -9.92 -22.99
N SER A 253 17.47 -8.58 -23.02
CA SER A 253 18.27 -7.86 -24.03
C SER A 253 19.77 -8.08 -23.90
N MET A 254 20.26 -8.54 -22.75
CA MET A 254 21.67 -8.89 -22.53
C MET A 254 22.05 -10.28 -23.03
N GLY A 255 21.06 -11.13 -23.38
CA GLY A 255 21.30 -12.50 -23.82
C GLY A 255 22.05 -13.33 -22.77
N PRO A 256 23.11 -14.09 -23.16
CA PRO A 256 23.85 -14.96 -22.24
C PRO A 256 24.64 -14.21 -21.15
N ASP A 257 24.85 -12.90 -21.28
CA ASP A 257 25.60 -12.09 -20.32
C ASP A 257 24.71 -11.55 -19.19
N THR A 258 23.42 -11.89 -19.17
CA THR A 258 22.49 -11.44 -18.15
C THR A 258 22.81 -12.01 -16.77
N PRO A 259 22.82 -11.19 -15.70
CA PRO A 259 22.71 -11.72 -14.34
C PRO A 259 21.31 -12.30 -14.08
N THR A 260 21.18 -13.05 -12.97
CA THR A 260 19.90 -13.63 -12.52
C THR A 260 19.38 -13.05 -11.21
N VAL A 261 20.12 -12.08 -10.66
CA VAL A 261 19.79 -11.30 -9.48
C VAL A 261 20.13 -9.84 -9.76
N PHE A 262 19.23 -8.94 -9.38
CA PHE A 262 19.35 -7.51 -9.63
C PHE A 262 18.99 -6.70 -8.38
N ARG A 263 19.56 -5.49 -8.27
CA ARG A 263 19.12 -4.43 -7.37
C ARG A 263 18.42 -3.36 -8.20
N PRO A 264 17.08 -3.38 -8.30
CA PRO A 264 16.35 -2.43 -9.15
C PRO A 264 16.42 -0.99 -8.67
N GLY A 265 16.80 -0.76 -7.43
CA GLY A 265 16.94 0.53 -6.79
C GLY A 265 16.22 0.58 -5.45
N ASP A 266 16.27 1.75 -4.82
CA ASP A 266 15.70 1.93 -3.49
C ASP A 266 14.77 3.16 -3.49
N LEU A 267 13.81 3.19 -2.56
CA LEU A 267 12.93 4.32 -2.31
C LEU A 267 13.17 4.82 -0.90
N ILE A 268 13.45 6.12 -0.77
CA ILE A 268 13.69 6.75 0.54
C ILE A 268 12.68 7.88 0.74
N ASN A 269 12.06 7.92 1.91
CA ASN A 269 11.18 9.00 2.34
C ASN A 269 11.67 9.55 3.68
N GLU A 270 11.85 10.87 3.77
CA GLU A 270 12.29 11.54 4.99
C GLU A 270 11.37 12.71 5.33
N GLU A 271 11.18 12.94 6.62
CA GLU A 271 10.39 14.06 7.13
C GLU A 271 11.09 14.69 8.34
N ALA A 272 11.14 16.01 8.39
CA ALA A 272 11.58 16.76 9.56
C ALA A 272 10.55 17.85 9.91
N GLN A 273 10.09 17.88 11.17
CA GLN A 273 9.07 18.83 11.61
C GLN A 273 9.48 19.54 12.90
N ILE A 274 9.16 20.82 12.98
CA ILE A 274 9.18 21.59 14.22
C ILE A 274 7.77 22.12 14.45
N GLN A 275 7.26 21.98 15.70
CA GLN A 275 5.91 22.38 16.07
C GLN A 275 5.90 23.09 17.41
N ALA A 276 5.00 24.08 17.55
CA ALA A 276 4.78 24.82 18.78
C ALA A 276 3.27 24.99 18.99
N ASP A 277 2.74 24.41 20.05
CA ASP A 277 1.32 24.47 20.42
C ASP A 277 1.16 25.20 21.74
N PHE A 278 0.08 25.99 21.84
CA PHE A 278 -0.28 26.76 23.02
C PHE A 278 -1.79 26.63 23.28
N SER A 279 -2.18 26.49 24.54
CA SER A 279 -3.58 26.55 24.92
C SER A 279 -3.79 27.33 26.22
N LYS A 280 -5.00 27.87 26.37
CA LYS A 280 -5.41 28.60 27.57
C LYS A 280 -6.92 28.64 27.72
N GLU A 281 -7.35 28.48 28.95
CA GLU A 281 -8.76 28.69 29.34
C GLU A 281 -9.03 30.14 29.74
N PHE A 282 -10.18 30.67 29.30
CA PHE A 282 -10.68 32.02 29.62
C PHE A 282 -12.06 31.98 30.24
N GLU A 283 -12.24 32.58 31.40
CA GLU A 283 -13.52 32.74 32.04
C GLU A 283 -14.34 33.85 31.34
N VAL A 284 -15.25 33.45 30.45
CA VAL A 284 -16.05 34.37 29.63
C VAL A 284 -17.54 34.36 30.00
N GLY A 285 -17.92 33.65 31.07
CA GLY A 285 -19.28 33.57 31.57
C GLY A 285 -20.18 32.57 30.84
N LEU A 286 -19.59 31.58 30.16
CA LEU A 286 -20.28 30.40 29.64
C LEU A 286 -20.43 29.33 30.73
N ALA A 287 -21.01 28.17 30.41
CA ALA A 287 -21.13 27.06 31.35
C ALA A 287 -19.79 26.40 31.69
N SER A 288 -18.82 26.42 30.75
CA SER A 288 -17.42 26.11 31.01
C SER A 288 -16.52 27.26 30.59
N PRO A 289 -15.25 27.32 31.06
CA PRO A 289 -14.25 28.22 30.47
C PRO A 289 -14.14 28.01 28.94
N LEU A 290 -13.89 29.09 28.22
CA LEU A 290 -13.57 29.03 26.80
C LEU A 290 -12.12 28.56 26.65
N LEU A 291 -11.91 27.36 26.08
CA LEU A 291 -10.61 26.89 25.68
C LEU A 291 -10.23 27.54 24.35
N PHE A 292 -9.09 28.20 24.33
CA PHE A 292 -8.41 28.68 23.13
C PHE A 292 -7.13 27.86 22.93
N ALA A 293 -6.97 27.26 21.77
CA ALA A 293 -5.73 26.61 21.37
C ALA A 293 -5.22 27.21 20.05
N MET A 294 -3.91 27.23 19.86
CA MET A 294 -3.25 27.66 18.63
C MET A 294 -1.92 26.92 18.45
N GLY A 295 -1.52 26.73 17.21
CA GLY A 295 -0.23 26.12 16.90
C GLY A 295 0.39 26.67 15.63
N LEU A 296 1.70 26.45 15.53
CA LEU A 296 2.55 26.77 14.40
C LEU A 296 3.39 25.55 14.07
N SER A 297 3.55 25.21 12.80
CA SER A 297 4.48 24.17 12.40
C SER A 297 5.24 24.52 11.12
N TYR A 298 6.42 23.93 11.00
CA TYR A 298 7.23 23.85 9.80
C TYR A 298 7.51 22.38 9.54
N LEU A 299 7.28 21.91 8.32
CA LEU A 299 7.54 20.55 7.87
C LEU A 299 8.40 20.62 6.61
N ASP A 300 9.42 19.77 6.56
CA ASP A 300 10.27 19.50 5.40
C ASP A 300 10.16 18.03 5.06
N GLU A 301 9.91 17.72 3.79
CA GLU A 301 9.67 16.37 3.27
C GLU A 301 10.56 16.12 2.06
N SER A 302 11.08 14.91 1.94
CA SER A 302 11.79 14.45 0.75
C SER A 302 11.38 13.04 0.36
N TYR A 303 11.44 12.77 -0.94
CA TYR A 303 11.26 11.46 -1.53
C TYR A 303 12.33 11.26 -2.61
N GLU A 304 13.16 10.23 -2.45
CA GLU A 304 14.27 9.93 -3.32
C GLU A 304 14.07 8.56 -4.00
N LEU A 305 14.25 8.52 -5.33
CA LEU A 305 14.42 7.29 -6.09
C LEU A 305 15.91 7.08 -6.34
N VAL A 306 16.47 6.03 -5.74
CA VAL A 306 17.87 5.65 -5.92
C VAL A 306 18.02 4.75 -7.14
N GLU A 307 19.02 5.03 -7.97
CA GLU A 307 19.29 4.23 -9.18
C GLU A 307 19.59 2.77 -8.84
N GLY A 308 19.13 1.86 -9.73
CA GLY A 308 19.42 0.42 -9.65
C GLY A 308 20.76 0.03 -10.24
N ASP A 309 21.05 -1.27 -10.19
CA ASP A 309 22.16 -1.86 -10.92
C ASP A 309 22.00 -1.63 -12.43
N LYS A 310 23.08 -1.29 -13.15
CA LYS A 310 23.03 -1.05 -14.59
C LYS A 310 22.33 -2.17 -15.38
N ALA A 311 22.63 -3.41 -15.05
CA ALA A 311 22.00 -4.55 -15.69
C ALA A 311 20.48 -4.63 -15.50
N SER A 312 19.93 -3.94 -14.48
CA SER A 312 18.50 -3.94 -14.23
C SER A 312 17.71 -2.98 -15.14
N TYR A 313 18.37 -2.02 -15.80
CA TYR A 313 17.71 -1.02 -16.68
C TYR A 313 18.42 -0.81 -18.03
N GLU A 314 19.69 -1.20 -18.17
CA GLU A 314 20.48 -0.95 -19.39
C GLU A 314 20.03 -1.85 -20.54
N ASP A 315 20.00 -1.30 -21.74
CA ASP A 315 19.78 -2.06 -22.97
C ASP A 315 21.01 -2.90 -23.34
N GLY A 316 20.77 -4.17 -23.65
CA GLY A 316 21.75 -5.08 -24.21
C GLY A 316 21.67 -5.12 -25.73
N PRO A 317 22.56 -5.91 -26.38
CA PRO A 317 22.65 -6.02 -27.85
C PRO A 317 21.32 -6.41 -28.51
N PHE A 318 20.51 -7.23 -27.83
CA PHE A 318 19.26 -7.80 -28.37
C PHE A 318 18.01 -6.90 -28.13
N ALA A 319 18.21 -5.66 -27.69
CA ALA A 319 17.20 -4.63 -27.70
C ALA A 319 16.84 -4.15 -29.12
N GLY A 320 17.61 -4.54 -30.13
CA GLY A 320 17.36 -4.27 -31.53
C GLY A 320 17.59 -5.51 -32.41
N ALA A 321 16.91 -5.56 -33.55
CA ALA A 321 17.06 -6.62 -34.55
C ALA A 321 18.43 -6.62 -35.15
N ASP A 322 18.96 -7.82 -35.43
CA ASP A 322 20.26 -8.06 -36.10
C ASP A 322 21.39 -7.21 -35.51
N PRO A 323 21.71 -7.36 -34.23
CA PRO A 323 22.72 -6.52 -33.56
C PRO A 323 24.13 -6.66 -34.15
N PHE A 324 24.39 -7.72 -34.88
CA PHE A 324 25.69 -8.02 -35.50
C PHE A 324 25.73 -7.73 -37.01
N GLY A 325 24.64 -7.27 -37.60
CA GLY A 325 24.59 -6.88 -39.01
C GLY A 325 24.76 -8.04 -39.97
N PHE A 326 24.16 -9.18 -39.67
CA PHE A 326 24.25 -10.37 -40.53
C PHE A 326 23.40 -10.30 -41.77
N CYS A 327 22.32 -9.52 -41.75
CA CYS A 327 21.33 -9.43 -42.80
C CYS A 327 21.13 -7.98 -43.27
N ASP A 328 20.86 -7.81 -44.55
CA ASP A 328 20.42 -6.54 -45.16
C ASP A 328 19.36 -6.86 -46.21
N SER A 329 18.19 -6.21 -46.05
CA SER A 329 17.05 -6.39 -46.97
C SER A 329 16.73 -7.89 -47.25
N MET A 330 16.69 -8.71 -46.20
CA MET A 330 16.45 -10.16 -46.23
C MET A 330 17.51 -10.96 -47.01
N ALA A 331 18.73 -10.44 -47.10
CA ALA A 331 19.85 -11.12 -47.72
C ALA A 331 21.09 -11.08 -46.80
N PRO A 332 21.95 -12.13 -46.79
CA PRO A 332 23.12 -12.15 -45.93
C PRO A 332 24.16 -11.09 -46.36
N THR A 333 24.65 -10.34 -45.40
CA THR A 333 25.83 -9.45 -45.55
C THR A 333 27.12 -10.26 -45.63
N ALA A 334 28.26 -9.59 -45.74
CA ALA A 334 29.57 -10.28 -45.66
C ALA A 334 29.77 -10.97 -44.31
N ALA A 335 29.28 -10.40 -43.20
CA ALA A 335 29.30 -11.01 -41.89
C ALA A 335 28.36 -12.23 -41.82
N GLY A 336 27.16 -12.12 -42.36
CA GLY A 336 26.21 -13.23 -42.46
C GLY A 336 26.77 -14.41 -43.27
N VAL A 337 27.35 -14.13 -44.42
CA VAL A 337 28.02 -15.18 -45.24
C VAL A 337 29.16 -15.85 -44.46
N ALA A 338 29.92 -15.10 -43.65
CA ALA A 338 31.02 -15.66 -42.88
C ALA A 338 30.54 -16.63 -41.80
N VAL A 339 29.51 -16.29 -41.02
CA VAL A 339 28.96 -17.17 -39.98
C VAL A 339 28.26 -18.40 -40.60
N MET A 340 27.54 -18.25 -41.72
CA MET A 340 26.98 -19.37 -42.48
C MET A 340 28.08 -20.34 -42.94
N ALA A 341 29.22 -19.83 -43.46
CA ALA A 341 30.37 -20.64 -43.85
C ALA A 341 31.04 -21.35 -42.67
N ALA A 342 30.91 -20.79 -41.46
CA ALA A 342 31.36 -21.40 -40.21
C ALA A 342 30.37 -22.45 -39.65
N GLY A 343 29.21 -22.61 -40.25
CA GLY A 343 28.20 -23.62 -39.87
C GLY A 343 26.94 -23.10 -39.20
N SER A 344 26.74 -21.76 -39.16
CA SER A 344 25.52 -21.17 -38.67
C SER A 344 24.30 -21.56 -39.51
N THR A 345 23.15 -21.73 -38.85
CA THR A 345 21.83 -21.96 -39.48
C THR A 345 21.14 -20.67 -39.90
N LEU A 346 21.83 -19.53 -39.94
CA LEU A 346 21.27 -18.24 -40.32
C LEU A 346 20.54 -18.30 -41.66
N ASP A 347 19.27 -17.83 -41.67
CA ASP A 347 18.48 -17.64 -42.88
C ASP A 347 17.88 -16.24 -42.93
N CYS A 348 18.57 -15.29 -43.54
CA CYS A 348 18.09 -13.91 -43.66
C CYS A 348 16.77 -13.77 -44.45
N SER A 349 16.33 -14.80 -45.17
CA SER A 349 15.07 -14.79 -45.91
C SER A 349 13.87 -15.24 -45.08
N ASP A 350 14.13 -15.83 -43.92
CA ASP A 350 13.12 -16.25 -42.96
C ASP A 350 12.86 -15.10 -41.94
N PRO A 351 11.67 -14.50 -41.92
CA PRO A 351 11.35 -13.44 -40.97
C PRO A 351 11.28 -13.94 -39.50
N ASP A 352 11.19 -15.26 -39.31
CA ASP A 352 11.15 -15.90 -37.99
C ASP A 352 12.54 -16.35 -37.51
N ASP A 353 13.63 -16.09 -38.31
CA ASP A 353 14.98 -16.38 -37.84
C ASP A 353 15.33 -15.57 -36.58
N PRO A 354 15.95 -16.19 -35.56
CA PRO A 354 16.38 -15.50 -34.32
C PRO A 354 17.27 -14.25 -34.53
N VAL A 355 17.80 -14.01 -35.74
CA VAL A 355 18.51 -12.77 -36.06
C VAL A 355 17.63 -11.53 -36.00
N TYR A 356 16.35 -11.70 -36.24
CA TYR A 356 15.36 -10.58 -36.21
C TYR A 356 14.65 -10.43 -34.88
N GLN A 357 14.91 -11.34 -33.93
CA GLN A 357 14.29 -11.31 -32.62
C GLN A 357 14.73 -10.08 -31.83
N VAL A 358 13.77 -9.38 -31.25
CA VAL A 358 13.93 -8.24 -30.34
C VAL A 358 13.27 -8.58 -29.02
N VAL A 359 13.95 -8.31 -27.92
CA VAL A 359 13.47 -8.68 -26.58
C VAL A 359 13.47 -7.49 -25.63
N GLY A 360 12.73 -7.62 -24.53
CA GLY A 360 12.55 -6.57 -23.53
C GLY A 360 13.85 -6.14 -22.87
N VAL A 361 13.94 -4.87 -22.53
CA VAL A 361 15.07 -4.25 -21.84
C VAL A 361 14.78 -4.19 -20.34
N GLY A 362 15.86 -4.34 -19.55
CA GLY A 362 15.79 -4.30 -18.08
C GLY A 362 15.43 -5.65 -17.46
N SER A 363 15.58 -5.75 -16.15
CA SER A 363 15.26 -6.95 -15.39
C SER A 363 13.78 -7.30 -15.52
N ASN A 364 13.47 -8.51 -15.98
CA ASN A 364 12.09 -8.93 -16.22
C ASN A 364 11.32 -9.13 -14.91
N GLY A 365 10.15 -8.53 -14.82
CA GLY A 365 9.32 -8.46 -13.63
C GLY A 365 9.31 -7.04 -13.06
N PHE A 366 10.46 -6.49 -12.74
CA PHE A 366 10.62 -5.12 -12.25
C PHE A 366 11.91 -4.52 -12.79
N PRO A 367 11.86 -3.71 -13.87
CA PRO A 367 13.02 -2.98 -14.38
C PRO A 367 13.53 -1.98 -13.35
N GLY A 368 14.85 -1.85 -13.28
CA GLY A 368 15.49 -0.93 -12.35
C GLY A 368 15.29 0.54 -12.71
N TYR A 369 15.38 1.41 -11.71
CA TYR A 369 15.38 2.85 -11.89
C TYR A 369 16.68 3.26 -12.58
N SER A 370 16.55 3.91 -13.74
CA SER A 370 17.71 4.47 -14.44
C SER A 370 18.08 5.84 -13.85
N PRO A 371 19.32 6.32 -14.03
CA PRO A 371 19.72 7.66 -13.58
C PRO A 371 18.87 8.80 -14.13
N ALA A 372 18.18 8.59 -15.26
CA ALA A 372 17.29 9.59 -15.85
C ALA A 372 15.98 9.77 -15.07
N PHE A 373 15.63 8.81 -14.22
CA PHE A 373 14.41 8.79 -13.41
C PHE A 373 14.72 8.73 -11.90
N SER A 374 16.00 8.79 -11.51
CA SER A 374 16.43 8.81 -10.12
C SER A 374 16.61 10.25 -9.69
N GLU A 375 15.62 10.80 -9.01
CA GLU A 375 15.56 12.18 -8.60
C GLU A 375 15.15 12.28 -7.13
N ASP A 376 15.52 13.40 -6.51
CA ASP A 376 15.13 13.79 -5.15
C ASP A 376 14.04 14.86 -5.25
N TYR A 377 12.85 14.56 -4.73
CA TYR A 377 11.70 15.45 -4.71
C TYR A 377 11.52 15.98 -3.30
N THR A 378 11.72 17.29 -3.12
CA THR A 378 11.66 17.96 -1.82
C THR A 378 10.50 18.95 -1.75
N ARG A 379 9.89 19.07 -0.58
CA ARG A 379 8.83 20.02 -0.30
C ARG A 379 8.93 20.53 1.12
N ASP A 380 8.65 21.82 1.33
CA ASP A 380 8.43 22.37 2.66
C ASP A 380 7.05 22.99 2.82
N SER A 381 6.55 23.00 4.05
CA SER A 381 5.28 23.63 4.41
C SER A 381 5.34 24.39 5.73
N HIS A 382 4.49 25.41 5.82
CA HIS A 382 4.27 26.20 7.03
C HIS A 382 2.79 26.21 7.37
N SER A 383 2.46 26.00 8.62
CA SER A 383 1.06 26.06 9.04
C SER A 383 0.84 26.87 10.30
N ILE A 384 -0.37 27.42 10.40
CA ILE A 384 -0.92 28.04 11.61
C ILE A 384 -2.36 27.58 11.79
N TYR A 385 -2.73 27.23 13.02
CA TYR A 385 -4.11 26.95 13.36
C TYR A 385 -4.58 27.64 14.63
N ALA A 386 -5.89 27.77 14.77
CA ALA A 386 -6.57 28.22 15.99
C ALA A 386 -7.85 27.40 16.21
N ASP A 387 -8.13 27.04 17.45
CA ASP A 387 -9.33 26.30 17.88
C ASP A 387 -9.94 27.01 19.09
N LEU A 388 -11.28 27.09 19.13
CA LEU A 388 -12.09 27.61 20.22
C LEU A 388 -13.16 26.59 20.58
N SER A 389 -13.23 26.20 21.84
CA SER A 389 -14.28 25.28 22.31
C SER A 389 -14.78 25.61 23.70
N ALA A 390 -16.08 25.42 23.95
CA ALA A 390 -16.71 25.60 25.25
C ALA A 390 -18.07 24.92 25.35
N ASP A 391 -18.49 24.59 26.58
CA ASP A 391 -19.90 24.39 26.90
C ASP A 391 -20.57 25.75 27.00
N VAL A 392 -21.30 26.15 25.95
CA VAL A 392 -22.01 27.44 25.90
C VAL A 392 -23.13 27.48 26.92
N THR A 393 -23.79 26.34 27.13
CA THR A 393 -24.74 26.07 28.17
C THR A 393 -24.48 24.69 28.79
N GLU A 394 -25.09 24.34 29.90
CA GLU A 394 -24.98 23.00 30.51
C GLU A 394 -25.32 21.83 29.57
N LYS A 395 -25.96 22.12 28.43
CA LYS A 395 -26.41 21.11 27.45
C LYS A 395 -25.81 21.27 26.05
N LEU A 396 -25.17 22.40 25.78
CA LEU A 396 -24.66 22.72 24.43
C LEU A 396 -23.16 22.98 24.46
N PHE A 397 -22.41 22.07 23.88
CA PHE A 397 -21.01 22.26 23.55
C PHE A 397 -20.86 22.74 22.09
N LEU A 398 -19.99 23.71 21.85
CA LEU A 398 -19.63 24.18 20.52
C LEU A 398 -18.11 24.25 20.38
N GLN A 399 -17.64 23.96 19.16
CA GLN A 399 -16.23 24.07 18.75
C GLN A 399 -16.14 24.69 17.37
N GLY A 400 -15.12 25.55 17.16
CA GLY A 400 -14.77 26.10 15.86
C GLY A 400 -13.25 26.15 15.69
N ALA A 401 -12.78 25.65 14.57
CA ALA A 401 -11.35 25.61 14.23
C ALA A 401 -11.10 26.20 12.85
N LEU A 402 -9.91 26.79 12.68
CA LEU A 402 -9.40 27.35 11.41
C LEU A 402 -7.92 27.03 11.29
N ARG A 403 -7.49 26.58 10.10
CA ARG A 403 -6.08 26.36 9.77
C ARG A 403 -5.77 26.96 8.42
N TYR A 404 -4.59 27.58 8.33
CA TYR A 404 -3.95 27.99 7.09
C TYR A 404 -2.63 27.23 6.94
N GLU A 405 -2.38 26.67 5.76
CA GLU A 405 -1.17 25.91 5.45
C GLU A 405 -0.67 26.28 4.06
N SER A 406 0.63 26.60 3.95
CA SER A 406 1.29 27.01 2.70
C SER A 406 2.41 26.05 2.38
N TYR A 407 2.44 25.59 1.17
CA TYR A 407 3.41 24.65 0.62
C TYR A 407 4.33 25.35 -0.41
N SER A 408 5.50 24.77 -0.67
CA SER A 408 6.46 25.31 -1.63
C SER A 408 6.13 24.96 -3.09
N ASP A 409 5.29 23.94 -3.33
CA ASP A 409 5.03 23.35 -4.65
C ASP A 409 3.60 23.56 -5.17
N PHE A 410 2.66 24.07 -4.36
CA PHE A 410 1.31 24.44 -4.77
C PHE A 410 0.72 25.59 -3.93
N ASP A 411 -0.47 26.05 -4.26
CA ASP A 411 -1.12 27.18 -3.58
C ASP A 411 -1.52 26.81 -2.14
N ALA A 412 -1.59 27.83 -1.28
CA ALA A 412 -1.89 27.64 0.13
C ALA A 412 -3.35 27.29 0.37
N GLU A 413 -3.58 26.39 1.33
CA GLU A 413 -4.91 25.92 1.71
C GLU A 413 -5.41 26.54 3.03
N THR A 414 -6.72 26.80 3.08
CA THR A 414 -7.40 27.26 4.28
C THR A 414 -8.60 26.37 4.59
N VAL A 415 -8.54 25.68 5.70
CA VAL A 415 -9.60 24.77 6.14
C VAL A 415 -10.19 25.19 7.47
N TRP A 416 -11.46 24.86 7.67
CA TRP A 416 -12.20 25.21 8.88
C TRP A 416 -13.14 24.08 9.30
N LYS A 417 -13.53 24.11 10.58
CA LYS A 417 -14.51 23.17 11.15
C LYS A 417 -15.40 23.88 12.15
N ILE A 418 -16.67 23.53 12.14
CA ILE A 418 -17.62 23.86 13.19
C ILE A 418 -18.26 22.55 13.65
N ALA A 419 -18.24 22.29 14.95
CA ALA A 419 -18.85 21.11 15.56
C ALA A 419 -19.67 21.49 16.79
N GLY A 420 -20.68 20.69 17.07
CA GLY A 420 -21.50 20.88 18.25
C GLY A 420 -22.11 19.59 18.79
N ARG A 421 -22.34 19.55 20.09
CA ARG A 421 -23.04 18.47 20.78
C ARG A 421 -24.15 19.08 21.67
N TYR A 422 -25.37 18.54 21.54
CA TYR A 422 -26.51 18.95 22.34
C TYR A 422 -27.05 17.78 23.16
N GLU A 423 -27.06 17.92 24.47
CA GLU A 423 -27.61 16.94 25.40
C GLU A 423 -29.12 17.16 25.55
N ILE A 424 -29.92 16.29 24.93
CA ILE A 424 -31.38 16.32 25.05
C ILE A 424 -31.78 16.01 26.50
N ASN A 425 -31.15 14.96 27.05
CA ASN A 425 -31.27 14.52 28.44
C ASN A 425 -30.03 13.66 28.80
N ASP A 426 -29.98 13.15 30.04
CA ASP A 426 -28.88 12.38 30.61
C ASP A 426 -28.55 11.07 29.83
N ILE A 427 -29.45 10.62 28.94
CA ILE A 427 -29.34 9.39 28.19
C ILE A 427 -28.99 9.66 26.72
N LEU A 428 -29.46 10.77 26.15
CA LEU A 428 -29.43 11.02 24.72
C LEU A 428 -28.78 12.36 24.40
N ALA A 429 -27.76 12.32 23.54
CA ALA A 429 -27.14 13.49 22.95
C ALA A 429 -27.11 13.39 21.41
N LEU A 430 -27.23 14.53 20.76
CA LEU A 430 -27.00 14.70 19.32
C LEU A 430 -25.67 15.40 19.11
N ARG A 431 -24.98 15.03 18.05
CA ARG A 431 -23.75 15.69 17.59
C ARG A 431 -23.82 15.96 16.11
N SER A 432 -23.19 17.04 15.67
CA SER A 432 -23.08 17.38 14.26
C SER A 432 -21.81 18.15 14.02
N SER A 433 -21.19 17.93 12.85
CA SER A 433 -20.09 18.77 12.38
C SER A 433 -20.24 19.08 10.90
N ILE A 434 -19.65 20.20 10.52
CA ILE A 434 -19.39 20.58 9.13
C ILE A 434 -17.98 21.17 9.09
N GLY A 435 -17.21 20.81 8.07
CA GLY A 435 -15.88 21.35 7.89
C GLY A 435 -15.31 21.02 6.52
N THR A 436 -14.23 21.69 6.20
CA THR A 436 -13.43 21.42 5.01
C THR A 436 -12.15 20.72 5.40
N GLY A 437 -11.60 19.93 4.49
CA GLY A 437 -10.33 19.26 4.59
C GLY A 437 -9.55 19.35 3.29
N PHE A 438 -8.28 18.99 3.32
CA PHE A 438 -7.47 18.84 2.12
C PHE A 438 -6.43 17.75 2.33
N ARG A 439 -5.89 17.24 1.23
CA ARG A 439 -4.75 16.35 1.20
C ARG A 439 -3.75 16.84 0.17
N ALA A 440 -2.55 17.13 0.61
CA ALA A 440 -1.44 17.46 -0.26
C ALA A 440 -1.02 16.20 -1.06
N PRO A 441 -0.82 16.29 -2.40
CA PRO A 441 -0.20 15.21 -3.13
C PRO A 441 1.18 14.93 -2.54
N THR A 442 1.52 13.67 -2.30
CA THR A 442 2.83 13.34 -1.71
C THR A 442 3.96 13.63 -2.70
N PRO A 443 5.20 13.89 -2.24
CA PRO A 443 6.36 13.98 -3.13
C PRO A 443 6.51 12.74 -4.01
N GLY A 444 6.18 11.55 -3.49
CA GLY A 444 6.14 10.30 -4.25
C GLY A 444 5.11 10.30 -5.38
N GLN A 445 3.90 10.82 -5.17
CA GLN A 445 2.91 10.94 -6.25
C GLN A 445 3.36 11.90 -7.36
N GLN A 446 4.14 12.92 -7.02
CA GLN A 446 4.68 13.88 -7.98
C GLN A 446 5.82 13.31 -8.81
N GLY A 447 6.68 12.47 -8.23
CA GLY A 447 7.96 12.06 -8.78
C GLY A 447 8.10 10.58 -9.13
N THR A 448 7.22 9.70 -8.66
CA THR A 448 7.37 8.26 -8.89
C THR A 448 7.34 7.91 -10.37
N THR A 449 8.31 7.07 -10.76
CA THR A 449 8.42 6.48 -12.09
C THR A 449 8.41 4.95 -11.95
N ASN A 450 7.65 4.27 -12.78
CA ASN A 450 7.69 2.81 -12.88
C ASN A 450 7.41 2.42 -14.33
N VAL A 451 8.46 2.25 -15.10
CA VAL A 451 8.40 2.00 -16.54
C VAL A 451 8.91 0.59 -16.84
N SER A 452 8.12 -0.19 -17.57
CA SER A 452 8.51 -1.53 -18.07
C SER A 452 8.60 -1.53 -19.59
N THR A 453 9.46 -2.38 -20.15
CA THR A 453 9.52 -2.60 -21.59
C THR A 453 8.44 -3.59 -22.01
N ARG A 454 7.64 -3.21 -23.01
CA ARG A 454 6.67 -4.05 -23.72
C ARG A 454 7.14 -4.27 -25.15
N LEU A 455 6.64 -5.32 -25.78
CA LEU A 455 7.03 -5.71 -27.14
C LEU A 455 5.81 -5.81 -28.08
N PRO A 456 5.02 -4.73 -28.27
CA PRO A 456 3.94 -4.77 -29.24
C PRO A 456 4.52 -4.97 -30.64
N ASN A 457 4.06 -6.01 -31.33
CA ASN A 457 4.52 -6.37 -32.68
C ASN A 457 6.05 -6.60 -32.80
N GLY A 458 6.71 -7.04 -31.71
CA GLY A 458 8.15 -7.34 -31.71
C GLY A 458 9.06 -6.11 -31.58
N PHE A 459 8.53 -4.94 -31.26
CA PHE A 459 9.33 -3.74 -30.99
C PHE A 459 9.32 -3.40 -29.52
N PRO A 460 10.49 -3.18 -28.87
CA PRO A 460 10.56 -2.79 -27.49
C PRO A 460 10.09 -1.34 -27.33
N VAL A 461 9.11 -1.13 -26.47
CA VAL A 461 8.60 0.18 -26.11
C VAL A 461 8.44 0.30 -24.59
N ALA A 462 8.72 1.47 -24.06
CA ALA A 462 8.52 1.78 -22.66
C ALA A 462 7.04 2.02 -22.37
N THR A 463 6.47 1.29 -21.43
CA THR A 463 5.10 1.50 -20.96
C THR A 463 5.11 1.59 -19.45
N GLY A 464 4.50 2.63 -18.89
CA GLY A 464 4.45 2.76 -17.45
C GLY A 464 4.02 4.10 -16.91
N LEU A 465 4.22 4.23 -15.59
CA LEU A 465 3.97 5.45 -14.84
C LEU A 465 5.11 6.45 -15.08
N PHE A 466 4.75 7.64 -15.52
CA PHE A 466 5.66 8.77 -15.67
C PHE A 466 5.28 9.90 -14.71
N PRO A 467 6.26 10.66 -14.17
CA PRO A 467 5.98 11.80 -13.30
C PRO A 467 5.06 12.82 -13.97
N ALA A 468 4.01 13.26 -13.28
CA ALA A 468 3.06 14.25 -13.80
C ALA A 468 3.74 15.57 -14.21
N SER A 469 4.81 15.95 -13.52
CA SER A 469 5.65 17.12 -13.84
C SER A 469 6.63 16.89 -14.98
N GLY A 470 6.78 15.63 -15.46
CA GLY A 470 7.73 15.26 -16.49
C GLY A 470 7.25 15.58 -17.92
N PRO A 471 8.17 15.73 -18.88
CA PRO A 471 7.82 16.14 -20.25
C PRO A 471 6.98 15.11 -20.98
N VAL A 472 7.09 13.81 -20.66
CA VAL A 472 6.32 12.72 -21.28
C VAL A 472 4.85 12.84 -20.90
N ALA A 473 4.55 12.90 -19.60
CA ALA A 473 3.19 13.00 -19.10
C ALA A 473 2.54 14.34 -19.51
N GLN A 474 3.27 15.46 -19.42
CA GLN A 474 2.78 16.78 -19.84
C GLN A 474 2.42 16.85 -21.32
N ALA A 475 3.16 16.18 -22.18
CA ALA A 475 2.85 16.11 -23.62
C ALA A 475 1.50 15.42 -23.89
N LEU A 476 1.06 14.56 -22.99
CA LEU A 476 -0.22 13.82 -23.05
C LEU A 476 -1.30 14.41 -22.13
N GLY A 477 -1.08 15.62 -21.61
CA GLY A 477 -2.11 16.38 -20.91
C GLY A 477 -1.98 16.40 -19.38
N ALA A 478 -0.91 15.81 -18.80
CA ALA A 478 -0.66 15.94 -17.37
C ALA A 478 -0.42 17.41 -16.96
N THR A 479 -0.93 17.75 -15.80
CA THR A 479 -0.68 19.02 -15.11
C THR A 479 0.00 18.76 -13.77
N PRO A 480 0.74 19.73 -13.21
CA PRO A 480 1.20 19.62 -11.84
C PRO A 480 0.05 19.27 -10.91
N LEU A 481 0.31 18.39 -9.93
CA LEU A 481 -0.73 17.97 -9.00
C LEU A 481 -1.09 19.09 -8.04
N GLU A 482 -2.39 19.24 -7.81
CA GLU A 482 -2.99 20.16 -6.84
C GLU A 482 -3.52 19.36 -5.64
N PRO A 483 -3.75 19.98 -4.47
CA PRO A 483 -4.36 19.30 -3.34
C PRO A 483 -5.75 18.75 -3.64
N GLU A 484 -6.04 17.55 -3.15
CA GLU A 484 -7.41 17.07 -3.01
C GLU A 484 -8.12 17.90 -1.93
N THR A 485 -9.35 18.33 -2.17
CA THR A 485 -10.13 19.09 -1.19
C THR A 485 -11.40 18.37 -0.81
N SER A 486 -11.87 18.56 0.43
CA SER A 486 -13.09 17.92 0.89
C SER A 486 -14.03 18.87 1.63
N THR A 487 -15.33 18.55 1.56
CA THR A 487 -16.34 19.06 2.49
C THR A 487 -17.00 17.90 3.21
N ASN A 488 -17.00 17.96 4.53
CA ASN A 488 -17.45 16.88 5.39
C ASN A 488 -18.69 17.31 6.17
N TYR A 489 -19.72 16.48 6.17
CA TYR A 489 -20.95 16.65 6.96
C TYR A 489 -21.14 15.41 7.83
N THR A 490 -21.36 15.63 9.14
CA THR A 490 -21.72 14.55 10.05
C THR A 490 -22.94 14.90 10.89
N LEU A 491 -23.76 13.88 11.14
CA LEU A 491 -24.88 13.96 12.08
C LEU A 491 -24.92 12.67 12.89
N GLY A 492 -24.69 12.77 14.19
CA GLY A 492 -24.64 11.63 15.07
C GLY A 492 -25.58 11.71 16.25
N MET A 493 -25.86 10.54 16.80
CA MET A 493 -26.62 10.35 18.03
C MET A 493 -25.84 9.42 18.94
N THR A 494 -25.70 9.79 20.22
CA THR A 494 -25.18 8.92 21.26
C THR A 494 -26.25 8.69 22.33
N SER A 495 -26.38 7.45 22.77
CA SER A 495 -27.31 7.07 23.83
C SER A 495 -26.62 6.16 24.84
N ASN A 496 -26.72 6.51 26.14
CA ASN A 496 -26.11 5.75 27.21
C ASN A 496 -27.20 5.34 28.22
N PHE A 497 -27.54 4.06 28.22
CA PHE A 497 -28.39 3.48 29.26
C PHE A 497 -27.44 2.81 30.31
N GLU A 498 -28.02 2.36 31.43
CA GLU A 498 -27.25 1.78 32.56
C GLU A 498 -26.23 0.72 32.14
N ASN A 499 -26.60 -0.17 31.22
CA ASN A 499 -25.72 -1.27 30.74
C ASN A 499 -25.55 -1.28 29.23
N MET A 500 -25.98 -0.26 28.52
CA MET A 500 -25.97 -0.21 27.04
C MET A 500 -25.50 1.17 26.56
N SER A 501 -24.59 1.16 25.62
CA SER A 501 -24.24 2.33 24.81
C SER A 501 -24.61 2.08 23.35
N LEU A 502 -25.10 3.13 22.69
CA LEU A 502 -25.43 3.14 21.25
C LEU A 502 -24.92 4.42 20.63
N THR A 503 -24.21 4.31 19.53
CA THR A 503 -23.88 5.43 18.63
C THR A 503 -24.40 5.14 17.25
N VAL A 504 -24.95 6.16 16.60
CA VAL A 504 -25.35 6.14 15.19
C VAL A 504 -24.84 7.42 14.57
N ASP A 505 -24.03 7.31 13.52
CA ASP A 505 -23.44 8.44 12.82
C ASP A 505 -23.72 8.33 11.33
N PHE A 506 -24.33 9.34 10.76
CA PHE A 506 -24.47 9.56 9.33
C PHE A 506 -23.36 10.51 8.90
N TYR A 507 -22.74 10.23 7.76
CA TYR A 507 -21.72 11.08 7.18
C TYR A 507 -21.87 11.22 5.67
N GLN A 508 -21.44 12.34 5.15
CA GLN A 508 -21.21 12.60 3.74
C GLN A 508 -19.87 13.33 3.60
N ILE A 509 -19.07 12.87 2.66
CA ILE A 509 -17.77 13.42 2.33
C ILE A 509 -17.78 13.69 0.83
N ASP A 510 -17.83 14.96 0.47
CA ASP A 510 -17.66 15.42 -0.90
C ASP A 510 -16.17 15.70 -1.10
N LEU A 511 -15.52 14.98 -2.00
CA LEU A 511 -14.08 15.03 -2.25
C LEU A 511 -13.85 15.46 -3.69
N ALA A 512 -13.24 16.62 -3.88
CA ALA A 512 -12.91 17.16 -5.19
C ALA A 512 -11.42 16.99 -5.51
N ASP A 513 -11.12 16.96 -6.81
CA ASP A 513 -9.77 16.91 -7.35
C ASP A 513 -8.97 15.69 -6.86
N ARG A 514 -9.61 14.52 -6.74
CA ARG A 514 -8.94 13.29 -6.28
C ARG A 514 -7.76 12.93 -7.16
N VAL A 515 -6.61 12.70 -6.52
CA VAL A 515 -5.40 12.27 -7.21
C VAL A 515 -5.44 10.77 -7.45
N ASN A 516 -5.45 10.38 -8.72
CA ASN A 516 -5.39 8.98 -9.13
C ASN A 516 -4.56 8.83 -10.41
N ALA A 517 -4.02 7.63 -10.64
CA ALA A 517 -3.39 7.30 -11.92
C ALA A 517 -4.47 7.05 -12.96
N ILE A 518 -4.32 7.66 -14.12
CA ILE A 518 -5.24 7.43 -15.27
C ILE A 518 -5.01 6.04 -15.87
N SER A 519 -5.96 5.55 -16.66
CA SER A 519 -5.75 4.38 -17.51
C SER A 519 -4.65 4.63 -18.54
N THR A 520 -3.90 3.57 -18.92
CA THR A 520 -2.78 3.70 -19.86
C THR A 520 -3.25 4.32 -21.19
N GLN A 521 -2.58 5.38 -21.60
CA GLN A 521 -2.72 5.98 -22.94
C GLN A 521 -1.72 5.30 -23.85
N ASP A 522 -2.20 4.52 -24.83
CA ASP A 522 -1.34 3.86 -25.80
C ASP A 522 -0.61 4.88 -26.68
N VAL A 523 0.64 4.56 -27.03
CA VAL A 523 1.50 5.35 -27.92
C VAL A 523 2.04 4.44 -29.03
N SER A 524 1.96 4.87 -30.27
CA SER A 524 2.46 4.07 -31.41
C SER A 524 2.93 4.97 -32.55
N SER A 525 4.10 4.68 -33.11
CA SER A 525 4.59 5.36 -34.31
C SER A 525 3.93 4.89 -35.61
N ASP A 526 3.03 3.89 -35.55
CA ASP A 526 2.25 3.43 -36.71
C ASP A 526 1.10 4.38 -37.01
N PRO A 527 1.07 5.04 -38.17
CA PRO A 527 -0.03 5.93 -38.57
C PRO A 527 -1.42 5.26 -38.62
N ALA A 528 -1.49 3.92 -38.62
CA ALA A 528 -2.75 3.19 -38.64
C ALA A 528 -3.34 2.95 -37.23
N SER A 529 -2.60 3.27 -36.16
CA SER A 529 -2.99 3.00 -34.77
C SER A 529 -3.97 4.03 -34.15
N GLY A 530 -4.43 5.02 -34.94
CA GLY A 530 -5.46 5.98 -34.48
C GLY A 530 -4.97 6.87 -33.34
N THR A 531 -5.67 6.87 -32.19
CA THR A 531 -5.32 7.72 -31.04
C THR A 531 -3.90 7.46 -30.52
N ALA A 532 -3.39 6.23 -30.60
CA ALA A 532 -2.03 5.93 -30.19
C ALA A 532 -0.98 6.66 -31.07
N TYR A 533 -1.28 6.87 -32.36
CA TYR A 533 -0.45 7.67 -33.23
C TYR A 533 -0.55 9.18 -32.93
N ASP A 534 -1.74 9.67 -32.58
CA ASP A 534 -1.92 11.07 -32.18
C ASP A 534 -1.12 11.36 -30.89
N ASN A 535 -1.13 10.43 -29.93
CA ASN A 535 -0.31 10.51 -28.72
C ASN A 535 1.20 10.53 -29.04
N TYR A 536 1.66 9.68 -29.97
CA TYR A 536 3.04 9.73 -30.46
C TYR A 536 3.41 11.08 -31.06
N LEU A 537 2.53 11.64 -31.89
CA LEU A 537 2.76 12.95 -32.50
C LEU A 537 2.82 14.06 -31.44
N ALA A 538 2.03 13.97 -30.36
CA ALA A 538 2.06 14.91 -29.24
C ALA A 538 3.43 14.87 -28.53
N LEU A 539 3.97 13.65 -28.25
CA LEU A 539 5.30 13.48 -27.67
C LEU A 539 6.40 14.08 -28.57
N VAL A 540 6.35 13.81 -29.89
CA VAL A 540 7.30 14.37 -30.88
C VAL A 540 7.19 15.90 -30.93
N ALA A 541 5.97 16.46 -30.92
CA ALA A 541 5.74 17.90 -30.94
C ALA A 541 6.24 18.61 -29.68
N ALA A 542 6.18 17.93 -28.52
CA ALA A 542 6.74 18.39 -27.26
C ALA A 542 8.27 18.24 -27.18
N GLY A 543 8.90 17.61 -28.17
CA GLY A 543 10.36 17.40 -28.20
C GLY A 543 10.85 16.29 -27.28
N VAL A 544 10.00 15.34 -26.93
CA VAL A 544 10.40 14.18 -26.11
C VAL A 544 11.39 13.33 -26.88
N THR A 545 12.58 13.18 -26.35
CA THR A 545 13.63 12.33 -26.95
C THR A 545 13.25 10.86 -26.78
N GLY A 546 13.35 10.09 -27.86
CA GLY A 546 12.99 8.65 -27.82
C GLY A 546 11.49 8.39 -27.83
N ALA A 547 10.66 9.32 -28.30
CA ALA A 547 9.21 9.15 -28.38
C ALA A 547 8.80 7.88 -29.15
N GLU A 548 9.60 7.43 -30.10
CA GLU A 548 9.41 6.19 -30.86
C GLU A 548 9.58 4.92 -30.01
N SER A 549 10.22 5.04 -28.85
CA SER A 549 10.41 3.95 -27.89
C SER A 549 9.38 3.94 -26.76
N ILE A 550 8.38 4.82 -26.80
CA ILE A 550 7.30 4.86 -25.82
C ILE A 550 6.06 4.17 -26.42
N GLY A 551 5.51 3.20 -25.70
CA GLY A 551 4.33 2.42 -26.12
C GLY A 551 3.09 2.63 -25.28
N GLY A 552 3.22 3.22 -24.09
CA GLY A 552 2.10 3.54 -23.23
C GLY A 552 2.50 4.41 -22.06
N VAL A 553 1.65 5.35 -21.71
CA VAL A 553 1.88 6.34 -20.66
C VAL A 553 0.66 6.40 -19.75
N PHE A 554 0.90 6.30 -18.45
CA PHE A 554 -0.06 6.72 -17.44
C PHE A 554 0.64 7.59 -16.40
N TYR A 555 -0.11 8.40 -15.69
CA TYR A 555 0.41 9.36 -14.73
C TYR A 555 -0.64 9.69 -13.68
N PHE A 556 -0.22 10.20 -12.54
CA PHE A 556 -1.13 10.75 -11.55
C PHE A 556 -1.67 12.11 -12.03
N THR A 557 -2.96 12.34 -11.81
CA THR A 557 -3.62 13.62 -12.08
C THR A 557 -4.72 13.85 -11.05
N ASN A 558 -5.16 15.09 -10.88
CA ASN A 558 -6.41 15.41 -10.19
C ASN A 558 -7.55 14.99 -11.11
N ALA A 559 -8.03 13.75 -10.93
CA ALA A 559 -8.75 13.02 -11.95
C ALA A 559 -10.26 13.23 -11.90
N PHE A 560 -10.85 13.26 -10.68
CA PHE A 560 -12.30 13.27 -10.53
C PHE A 560 -12.76 13.71 -9.15
N ASP A 561 -14.05 14.02 -9.05
CA ASP A 561 -14.76 14.31 -7.83
C ASP A 561 -15.63 13.12 -7.42
N THR A 562 -15.80 12.94 -6.11
CA THR A 562 -16.67 11.89 -5.57
C THR A 562 -17.46 12.36 -4.37
N THR A 563 -18.67 11.82 -4.23
CA THR A 563 -19.43 11.85 -2.97
C THR A 563 -19.44 10.46 -2.35
N THR A 564 -18.94 10.36 -1.11
CA THR A 564 -19.07 9.16 -0.27
C THR A 564 -20.04 9.44 0.86
N SER A 565 -21.11 8.66 0.97
CA SER A 565 -22.09 8.76 2.05
C SER A 565 -22.26 7.42 2.77
N GLY A 566 -22.52 7.47 4.06
CA GLY A 566 -22.66 6.26 4.83
C GLY A 566 -23.27 6.43 6.22
N VAL A 567 -23.36 5.29 6.91
CA VAL A 567 -23.83 5.22 8.29
C VAL A 567 -23.00 4.22 9.08
N ASP A 568 -22.58 4.64 10.27
CA ASP A 568 -21.94 3.81 11.28
C ASP A 568 -22.90 3.59 12.46
N ILE A 569 -23.08 2.35 12.86
CA ILE A 569 -23.85 1.97 14.06
C ILE A 569 -22.93 1.14 14.95
N VAL A 570 -22.76 1.56 16.21
CA VAL A 570 -22.05 0.78 17.23
C VAL A 570 -22.92 0.67 18.47
N ALA A 571 -23.15 -0.55 18.91
CA ALA A 571 -23.89 -0.85 20.14
C ALA A 571 -23.09 -1.80 21.04
N THR A 572 -23.01 -1.46 22.31
CA THR A 572 -22.42 -2.35 23.34
C THR A 572 -23.42 -2.54 24.46
N TYR A 573 -23.67 -3.77 24.83
CA TYR A 573 -24.52 -4.13 25.97
C TYR A 573 -23.76 -5.08 26.91
N THR A 574 -23.65 -4.71 28.19
CA THR A 574 -23.02 -5.55 29.21
C THR A 574 -24.08 -6.12 30.14
N MET A 575 -24.19 -7.44 30.16
CA MET A 575 -25.12 -8.17 31.01
C MET A 575 -24.37 -8.73 32.23
N PRO A 576 -24.57 -8.14 33.42
CA PRO A 576 -24.05 -8.70 34.67
C PRO A 576 -24.93 -9.89 35.11
N TRP A 577 -24.28 -10.98 35.54
CA TRP A 577 -24.94 -12.17 36.08
C TRP A 577 -24.91 -12.13 37.61
N ALA A 578 -25.92 -12.73 38.26
CA ALA A 578 -26.02 -12.79 39.73
C ALA A 578 -24.84 -13.48 40.42
N ASN A 579 -24.08 -14.29 39.71
CA ASN A 579 -22.89 -15.00 40.18
C ASN A 579 -21.56 -14.24 40.00
N GLY A 580 -21.63 -12.95 39.60
CA GLY A 580 -20.44 -12.11 39.40
C GLY A 580 -19.79 -12.24 38.02
N GLN A 581 -20.37 -13.04 37.13
CA GLN A 581 -19.93 -13.13 35.72
C GLN A 581 -20.47 -11.96 34.91
N ASN A 582 -19.83 -11.67 33.77
CA ASN A 582 -20.27 -10.65 32.83
C ASN A 582 -20.28 -11.21 31.40
N THR A 583 -21.28 -10.80 30.61
CA THR A 583 -21.29 -11.02 29.17
C THR A 583 -21.44 -9.68 28.46
N SER A 584 -20.47 -9.31 27.64
CA SER A 584 -20.53 -8.14 26.78
C SER A 584 -20.88 -8.55 25.35
N PHE A 585 -21.86 -7.85 24.78
CA PHE A 585 -22.25 -7.96 23.38
C PHE A 585 -21.88 -6.65 22.72
N THR A 586 -21.03 -6.70 21.68
CA THR A 586 -20.66 -5.53 20.88
C THR A 586 -20.99 -5.78 19.44
N GLY A 587 -21.82 -4.93 18.85
CA GLY A 587 -22.13 -4.96 17.42
C GLY A 587 -21.69 -3.65 16.77
N SER A 588 -21.02 -3.74 15.62
CA SER A 588 -20.76 -2.61 14.74
C SER A 588 -21.19 -2.94 13.33
N VAL A 589 -21.83 -2.00 12.67
CA VAL A 589 -22.23 -2.09 11.27
C VAL A 589 -21.85 -0.79 10.59
N ASN A 590 -21.20 -0.90 9.44
CA ASN A 590 -20.93 0.19 8.53
C ASN A 590 -21.63 -0.09 7.20
N TYR A 591 -22.24 0.94 6.65
CA TYR A 591 -22.66 1.01 5.26
C TYR A 591 -22.05 2.26 4.64
N ASN A 592 -21.42 2.13 3.46
CA ASN A 592 -20.99 3.27 2.67
C ASN A 592 -21.25 3.05 1.19
N LYS A 593 -21.36 4.14 0.46
CA LYS A 593 -21.46 4.17 -0.99
C LYS A 593 -20.72 5.39 -1.51
N THR A 594 -19.89 5.15 -2.53
CA THR A 594 -19.19 6.22 -3.27
C THR A 594 -19.80 6.34 -4.67
N GLU A 595 -19.94 7.56 -5.17
CA GLU A 595 -20.41 7.89 -6.50
C GLU A 595 -19.46 8.93 -7.13
N PHE A 596 -19.27 8.89 -8.44
CA PHE A 596 -18.57 9.95 -9.16
C PHE A 596 -19.49 11.16 -9.31
N ASP A 597 -18.94 12.35 -9.09
CA ASP A 597 -19.63 13.64 -9.29
C ASP A 597 -19.14 14.37 -10.55
N SER A 598 -18.10 13.86 -11.21
CA SER A 598 -17.52 14.38 -12.44
C SER A 598 -17.54 13.33 -13.56
N ASP A 599 -17.38 13.77 -14.81
CA ASP A 599 -17.23 12.90 -15.97
C ASP A 599 -15.80 12.33 -15.99
N VAL A 600 -15.68 11.00 -15.96
CA VAL A 600 -14.41 10.28 -15.89
C VAL A 600 -14.06 9.50 -17.16
N ASP A 601 -14.94 9.52 -18.18
CA ASP A 601 -14.82 8.72 -19.41
C ASP A 601 -13.54 9.00 -20.21
N ALA A 602 -12.99 10.22 -20.09
CA ALA A 602 -11.76 10.60 -20.78
C ALA A 602 -10.48 10.08 -20.10
N LEU A 603 -10.55 9.69 -18.83
CA LEU A 603 -9.40 9.35 -17.99
C LEU A 603 -9.35 7.86 -17.62
N PHE A 604 -10.52 7.22 -17.55
CA PHE A 604 -10.65 5.84 -17.11
C PHE A 604 -11.48 5.02 -18.11
N ASN A 605 -11.04 3.80 -18.37
CA ASN A 605 -11.84 2.84 -19.11
C ASN A 605 -13.01 2.32 -18.25
N ASP A 606 -13.96 1.64 -18.88
CA ASP A 606 -15.18 1.12 -18.22
C ASP A 606 -14.86 0.16 -17.06
N GLU A 607 -13.82 -0.67 -17.19
CA GLU A 607 -13.34 -1.59 -16.15
C GLU A 607 -12.88 -0.85 -14.90
N SER A 608 -11.98 0.13 -15.06
CA SER A 608 -11.46 0.93 -13.95
C SER A 608 -12.57 1.69 -13.21
N GLN A 609 -13.55 2.23 -13.95
CA GLN A 609 -14.72 2.91 -13.37
C GLN A 609 -15.60 1.94 -12.60
N PHE A 610 -15.88 0.77 -13.19
CA PHE A 610 -16.72 -0.25 -12.58
C PHE A 610 -16.11 -0.78 -11.27
N ASP A 611 -14.82 -1.13 -11.30
CA ASP A 611 -14.11 -1.69 -10.15
C ASP A 611 -13.95 -0.67 -9.02
N PHE A 612 -13.74 0.62 -9.36
CA PHE A 612 -13.70 1.68 -8.37
C PHE A 612 -15.01 1.79 -7.57
N LEU A 613 -16.17 1.64 -8.23
CA LEU A 613 -17.48 1.78 -7.60
C LEU A 613 -18.00 0.51 -6.93
N ASN A 614 -17.63 -0.68 -7.44
CA ASN A 614 -18.23 -1.96 -7.06
C ASN A 614 -17.24 -2.96 -6.45
N GLY A 615 -15.93 -2.75 -6.61
CA GLY A 615 -14.87 -3.69 -6.20
C GLY A 615 -14.66 -3.83 -4.69
N THR A 616 -15.48 -3.16 -3.87
CA THR A 616 -15.42 -3.26 -2.40
C THR A 616 -16.81 -3.40 -1.79
N PRO A 617 -16.97 -4.24 -0.74
CA PRO A 617 -18.26 -4.41 -0.06
C PRO A 617 -18.79 -3.10 0.54
N ASN A 618 -20.00 -2.71 0.19
CA ASN A 618 -20.70 -1.54 0.78
C ASN A 618 -21.12 -1.78 2.23
N TRP A 619 -21.33 -3.05 2.63
CA TRP A 619 -21.73 -3.42 3.98
C TRP A 619 -20.62 -4.18 4.69
N ARG A 620 -20.32 -3.74 5.90
CA ARG A 620 -19.43 -4.48 6.82
C ARG A 620 -20.06 -4.52 8.20
N GLY A 621 -19.90 -5.67 8.88
CA GLY A 621 -20.44 -5.84 10.22
C GLY A 621 -19.53 -6.71 11.09
N VAL A 622 -19.47 -6.38 12.38
CA VAL A 622 -18.79 -7.22 13.37
C VAL A 622 -19.71 -7.36 14.57
N PHE A 623 -19.95 -8.59 14.99
CA PHE A 623 -20.66 -8.90 16.23
C PHE A 623 -19.77 -9.74 17.13
N THR A 624 -19.48 -9.23 18.33
CA THR A 624 -18.60 -9.89 19.31
C THR A 624 -19.38 -10.15 20.60
N VAL A 625 -19.24 -11.36 21.11
CA VAL A 625 -19.69 -11.79 22.44
C VAL A 625 -18.47 -12.12 23.27
N LEU A 626 -18.26 -11.43 24.39
CA LEU A 626 -17.22 -11.72 25.35
C LEU A 626 -17.86 -12.10 26.68
N HIS A 627 -17.66 -13.35 27.10
CA HIS A 627 -18.13 -13.85 28.40
C HIS A 627 -16.97 -14.03 29.37
N GLN A 628 -17.06 -13.39 30.53
CA GLN A 628 -16.04 -13.46 31.60
C GLN A 628 -16.62 -14.21 32.82
N ALA A 629 -15.98 -15.31 33.17
CA ALA A 629 -16.39 -16.21 34.25
C ALA A 629 -15.21 -16.53 35.19
N GLY A 630 -14.92 -15.62 36.13
CA GLY A 630 -13.71 -15.75 36.99
C GLY A 630 -12.44 -15.67 36.14
N PRO A 631 -11.57 -16.69 36.19
CA PRO A 631 -10.31 -16.68 35.42
C PRO A 631 -10.51 -17.03 33.92
N ILE A 632 -11.71 -17.32 33.49
CA ILE A 632 -11.98 -17.74 32.12
C ILE A 632 -12.63 -16.60 31.35
N SER A 633 -12.09 -16.29 30.15
CA SER A 633 -12.71 -15.42 29.16
C SER A 633 -12.98 -16.21 27.89
N LEU A 634 -14.20 -16.11 27.37
CA LEU A 634 -14.62 -16.75 26.09
C LEU A 634 -15.07 -15.67 25.13
N LEU A 635 -14.48 -15.64 23.94
CA LEU A 635 -14.82 -14.73 22.87
C LEU A 635 -15.41 -15.52 21.69
N GLY A 636 -16.52 -15.04 21.16
CA GLY A 636 -17.05 -15.43 19.86
C GLY A 636 -17.28 -14.18 19.01
N ARG A 637 -16.84 -14.20 17.75
CA ARG A 637 -16.99 -13.08 16.84
C ARG A 637 -17.52 -13.55 15.51
N ALA A 638 -18.46 -12.80 14.94
CA ALA A 638 -18.93 -12.94 13.58
C ALA A 638 -18.55 -11.69 12.80
N ASN A 639 -17.81 -11.84 11.72
CA ASN A 639 -17.39 -10.80 10.81
C ASN A 639 -18.17 -10.95 9.51
N TYR A 640 -19.03 -9.99 9.18
CA TYR A 640 -19.79 -9.96 7.94
C TYR A 640 -19.11 -9.04 6.92
N TYR A 641 -18.95 -9.52 5.71
CA TYR A 641 -18.52 -8.80 4.52
C TYR A 641 -19.66 -8.87 3.51
N GLY A 642 -20.13 -7.75 2.99
CA GLY A 642 -21.13 -7.70 1.93
C GLY A 642 -20.58 -8.22 0.60
N GLY A 643 -21.46 -8.51 -0.33
CA GLY A 643 -21.07 -8.86 -1.70
C GLY A 643 -20.42 -7.67 -2.42
N TYR A 644 -19.63 -7.97 -3.46
CA TYR A 644 -18.97 -7.02 -4.34
C TYR A 644 -18.78 -7.61 -5.73
N GLU A 645 -18.42 -6.77 -6.69
CA GLU A 645 -18.31 -7.15 -8.10
C GLU A 645 -17.02 -6.56 -8.69
N ASN A 646 -16.34 -7.31 -9.56
CA ASN A 646 -15.21 -6.83 -10.35
C ASN A 646 -15.40 -7.16 -11.82
N ALA A 647 -14.97 -6.27 -12.70
CA ALA A 647 -14.88 -6.53 -14.11
C ALA A 647 -13.61 -7.31 -14.45
N ALA A 648 -13.74 -8.37 -15.25
CA ALA A 648 -12.59 -9.14 -15.74
C ALA A 648 -12.14 -8.69 -17.14
N SER A 649 -12.81 -7.70 -17.73
CA SER A 649 -12.48 -7.16 -19.05
C SER A 649 -12.90 -5.71 -19.22
N SER A 650 -12.15 -4.99 -20.04
CA SER A 650 -12.41 -3.57 -20.36
C SER A 650 -13.74 -3.31 -21.07
N THR A 651 -14.44 -4.34 -21.50
CA THR A 651 -15.76 -4.22 -22.17
C THR A 651 -16.92 -4.52 -21.25
N LEU A 652 -16.70 -4.81 -19.96
CA LEU A 652 -17.68 -5.29 -18.98
C LEU A 652 -18.46 -6.53 -19.43
N ALA A 653 -17.90 -7.33 -20.36
CA ALA A 653 -18.54 -8.54 -20.85
C ALA A 653 -18.51 -9.67 -19.82
N ASP A 654 -17.49 -9.66 -18.97
CA ASP A 654 -17.24 -10.65 -17.94
C ASP A 654 -17.12 -9.92 -16.59
N ILE A 655 -18.22 -9.94 -15.82
CA ILE A 655 -18.26 -9.43 -14.45
C ILE A 655 -18.30 -10.62 -13.52
N GLN A 656 -17.40 -10.63 -12.55
CA GLN A 656 -17.37 -11.59 -11.48
C GLN A 656 -18.07 -11.01 -10.25
N GLU A 657 -19.05 -11.75 -9.73
CA GLU A 657 -19.84 -11.38 -8.56
C GLU A 657 -19.47 -12.31 -7.39
N TRP A 658 -19.25 -11.73 -6.23
CA TRP A 658 -19.03 -12.46 -4.97
C TRP A 658 -20.16 -12.16 -4.00
N ASP A 659 -20.76 -13.21 -3.47
CA ASP A 659 -21.79 -13.09 -2.43
C ASP A 659 -21.19 -12.64 -1.09
N GLY A 660 -22.05 -12.11 -0.23
CA GLY A 660 -21.64 -11.68 1.11
C GLY A 660 -21.39 -12.86 2.04
N GLU A 661 -20.29 -12.84 2.81
CA GLU A 661 -19.84 -13.89 3.69
C GLU A 661 -19.77 -13.53 5.17
N ILE A 662 -19.95 -14.54 6.06
CA ILE A 662 -19.76 -14.39 7.51
C ILE A 662 -18.63 -15.32 7.96
N LEU A 663 -17.56 -14.73 8.50
CA LEU A 663 -16.45 -15.45 9.11
C LEU A 663 -16.62 -15.48 10.63
N PHE A 664 -16.42 -16.66 11.24
CA PHE A 664 -16.53 -16.83 12.70
C PHE A 664 -15.18 -17.07 13.33
N ASP A 665 -14.89 -16.32 14.39
CA ASP A 665 -13.70 -16.45 15.22
C ASP A 665 -14.10 -16.87 16.64
N PHE A 666 -13.30 -17.73 17.27
CA PHE A 666 -13.48 -18.12 18.66
C PHE A 666 -12.14 -18.08 19.39
N GLU A 667 -12.18 -17.63 20.65
CA GLU A 667 -11.01 -17.64 21.55
C GLU A 667 -11.45 -18.01 22.97
N ALA A 668 -10.59 -18.75 23.65
CA ALA A 668 -10.70 -19.02 25.07
C ALA A 668 -9.39 -18.63 25.76
N SER A 669 -9.50 -17.84 26.82
CA SER A 669 -8.37 -17.40 27.64
C SER A 669 -8.57 -17.85 29.07
N TYR A 670 -7.48 -18.27 29.73
CA TYR A 670 -7.45 -18.71 31.14
C TYR A 670 -6.33 -17.99 31.89
N GLU A 671 -6.70 -17.22 32.91
CA GLU A 671 -5.79 -16.60 33.84
C GLU A 671 -5.33 -17.67 34.85
N VAL A 672 -4.13 -18.21 34.69
CA VAL A 672 -3.55 -19.23 35.59
C VAL A 672 -3.26 -18.61 36.96
N ASP A 673 -2.70 -17.42 36.95
CA ASP A 673 -2.45 -16.56 38.12
C ASP A 673 -2.31 -15.09 37.62
N ASP A 674 -1.98 -14.17 38.55
CA ASP A 674 -1.82 -12.73 38.26
C ASP A 674 -0.70 -12.42 37.23
N ALA A 675 0.17 -13.40 36.92
CA ALA A 675 1.31 -13.20 36.02
C ALA A 675 1.19 -13.98 34.70
N LEU A 676 0.32 -14.98 34.61
CA LEU A 676 0.25 -15.87 33.45
C LEU A 676 -1.20 -16.03 32.94
N THR A 677 -1.42 -15.67 31.70
CA THR A 677 -2.64 -15.97 30.95
C THR A 677 -2.30 -16.84 29.75
N LEU A 678 -3.08 -17.89 29.53
CA LEU A 678 -3.00 -18.78 28.37
C LEU A 678 -4.23 -18.54 27.48
N SER A 679 -4.02 -18.37 26.19
CA SER A 679 -5.10 -18.20 25.20
C SER A 679 -4.96 -19.22 24.07
N ALA A 680 -6.10 -19.69 23.57
CA ALA A 680 -6.19 -20.49 22.36
C ALA A 680 -7.40 -20.04 21.54
N GLY A 681 -7.22 -19.91 20.23
CA GLY A 681 -8.28 -19.41 19.37
C GLY A 681 -8.18 -19.97 17.96
N VAL A 682 -9.25 -19.76 17.23
CA VAL A 682 -9.38 -20.08 15.81
C VAL A 682 -10.05 -18.90 15.10
N ARG A 683 -9.47 -18.48 13.99
CA ARG A 683 -10.05 -17.47 13.08
C ARG A 683 -10.62 -18.19 11.88
N ASN A 684 -11.72 -17.64 11.34
CA ASN A 684 -12.46 -18.26 10.26
C ASN A 684 -12.71 -19.77 10.54
N ALA A 685 -13.34 -20.07 11.66
CA ALA A 685 -13.46 -21.42 12.22
C ALA A 685 -14.16 -22.44 11.31
N PHE A 686 -14.89 -21.98 10.29
CA PHE A 686 -15.60 -22.82 9.34
C PHE A 686 -14.94 -22.82 7.95
N ASP A 687 -13.78 -22.17 7.83
CA ASP A 687 -12.98 -22.12 6.60
C ASP A 687 -13.75 -21.59 5.40
N ASN A 688 -14.56 -20.53 5.60
CA ASN A 688 -15.36 -19.91 4.56
C ASN A 688 -14.48 -19.03 3.67
N TYR A 689 -14.75 -19.09 2.37
CA TYR A 689 -14.14 -18.23 1.35
C TYR A 689 -15.26 -17.57 0.54
N PRO A 690 -14.98 -16.41 -0.12
CA PRO A 690 -15.93 -15.90 -1.11
C PRO A 690 -16.18 -16.93 -2.19
N ASP A 691 -17.45 -17.11 -2.56
CA ASP A 691 -17.81 -17.95 -3.70
C ASP A 691 -17.28 -17.29 -4.99
N ALA A 692 -16.60 -18.08 -5.85
CA ALA A 692 -16.02 -17.63 -7.11
C ALA A 692 -16.96 -17.95 -8.28
#